data_fa913239b93e140e302efcb26a960858
#
_entry.id   fa913239b93e140e302efcb26a960858
#
_cell.length_a   1.000
_cell.length_b   1.000
_cell.length_c   1.000
_cell.angle_alpha   90.00
_cell.angle_beta   90.00
_cell.angle_gamma   90.00
#
_symmetry.space_group_name_H-M   'P 1'
#
loop_
_entity.id
_entity.type
_entity.pdbx_description
1 polymer ?
#
loop_
_entity_poly.entity_id
_entity_poly.type
_entity_poly.pdbx_seq_one_letter_code
_entity_poly.pdbx_strand_id
1 'polypeptide(L)'
;MRHISLLAVSLLALAACTPEKQQEADDYTQYVNPFIGTDFTGNTYPGAQVPFGMVQLSPDNGLPGWDRISGYFYPDTTIAGFSHTHLSGTGAGDLYDISFMPVTRPYKEAPAPLGVYSTFSHNDEMASAGYYRVLLKDYNINVELTATERCGIQRYTFPKAEASVFLNLKKAMNWDFTLDSYIEVVDSMTIRGYRFSQGWSPLQHVYFETRFSKPFMACHMDTTSIVTKDRGRIGTAYIARFDFNTEKDEEILVTTGISGVSMEGAGKNLRAEVSKDDFDYYQAQAAKTWNKQLSKIEVKSSDTDDLVKFYTALYHSMIAPTIYSDVDGSYYGPDQQIHKADGWTNYSTFSLWDTYRASHPLFTYTEPERANDMIKGFLKFYEQNGALPLWNLYGWETNMMIGYHAVPVIVDAYLKGIGNFDPEKALEACIATANRDDYRGIGDYKKLGYVPAYGDPKKWENWSLSKTLEYAYDDYCIATMAKKMGKKEIADEFYKRAQNYRNVYNPATSFMQPRDEKGNFAANFSPDDYTEDICESNGWQYFWSVPQDLDGLVGLVGSKERFAEKLDSMFTYVPKSTEDLPIFSTGMIGQYAHGNEPSHHVIYLYNKVGQPWKTQKYVAEVLHNLYQNAPDGICGNEDCGQMSAWFVFSSMGFYPVDPISGKYEIGTPIFPEVKMHLANGKTFAVLAPAVSRENIYVQSVKLNGRPYDKSYITHEQIMNGDTLEFEMGNRPGPVWYNNM
;
A
#
# COMPACT_ATOMS: atom_id res chain seq x y z
N MET A 1 85.78 42.53 14.74
CA MET A 1 84.66 42.84 15.12
C MET A 1 83.71 42.03 14.27
N ARG A 2 83.27 40.88 14.78
CA ARG A 2 82.69 39.82 13.93
C ARG A 2 81.16 39.85 14.10
N HIS A 3 80.45 39.89 12.97
CA HIS A 3 79.01 39.70 12.89
C HIS A 3 78.70 38.20 12.96
N ILE A 4 77.82 37.81 13.88
CA ILE A 4 77.26 36.46 13.93
C ILE A 4 75.81 36.56 13.43
N SER A 5 75.53 35.98 12.26
CA SER A 5 74.20 35.82 11.71
C SER A 5 73.57 34.55 12.30
N LEU A 6 72.40 34.68 12.96
CA LEU A 6 71.52 33.58 13.35
C LEU A 6 70.65 33.19 12.18
N LEU A 7 70.76 31.99 11.69
CA LEU A 7 69.79 31.32 10.81
C LEU A 7 68.64 30.75 11.68
N ALA A 8 67.43 31.25 11.44
CA ALA A 8 66.23 30.66 11.97
C ALA A 8 65.72 29.58 10.99
N VAL A 9 65.76 28.33 11.42
CA VAL A 9 65.17 27.20 10.70
C VAL A 9 63.71 27.12 11.06
N SER A 10 62.79 27.44 10.12
CA SER A 10 61.36 27.24 10.25
C SER A 10 61.00 25.80 9.89
N LEU A 11 60.64 24.98 10.89
CA LEU A 11 60.02 23.69 10.67
C LEU A 11 58.55 23.92 10.22
N LEU A 12 58.22 23.65 8.96
CA LEU A 12 56.85 23.46 8.50
C LEU A 12 56.38 22.04 8.91
N ALA A 13 55.49 22.00 9.88
CA ALA A 13 54.75 20.77 10.17
C ALA A 13 53.68 20.57 9.08
N LEU A 14 53.92 19.64 8.18
CA LEU A 14 52.88 19.10 7.29
C LEU A 14 51.91 18.29 8.15
N ALA A 15 50.74 18.85 8.48
CA ALA A 15 49.61 18.12 8.96
C ALA A 15 49.08 17.24 7.81
N ALA A 16 49.40 15.95 7.88
CA ALA A 16 48.76 14.97 7.02
C ALA A 16 47.28 14.87 7.41
N CYS A 17 46.38 15.48 6.60
CA CYS A 17 45.00 15.15 6.65
C CYS A 17 44.85 13.69 6.20
N THR A 18 44.70 12.79 7.16
CA THR A 18 44.12 11.47 6.88
C THR A 18 42.69 11.72 6.37
N PRO A 19 42.30 11.19 5.21
CA PRO A 19 40.89 11.26 4.80
C PRO A 19 40.09 10.50 5.89
N GLU A 20 39.14 11.19 6.52
CA GLU A 20 38.10 10.52 7.28
C GLU A 20 37.55 9.43 6.34
N LYS A 21 37.65 8.17 6.78
CA LYS A 21 36.88 7.09 6.16
C LYS A 21 35.41 7.54 6.25
N GLN A 22 34.82 7.91 5.13
CA GLN A 22 33.37 7.98 5.04
C GLN A 22 32.88 6.61 5.53
N GLN A 23 32.20 6.61 6.66
CA GLN A 23 31.49 5.45 7.14
C GLN A 23 30.49 5.12 6.02
N GLU A 24 30.68 3.97 5.37
CA GLU A 24 29.68 3.49 4.40
C GLU A 24 28.35 3.47 5.15
N ALA A 25 27.35 4.15 4.59
CA ALA A 25 26.01 4.13 5.15
C ALA A 25 25.51 2.68 5.15
N ASP A 26 24.86 2.27 6.24
CA ASP A 26 24.29 0.93 6.35
C ASP A 26 23.36 0.66 5.16
N ASP A 27 23.48 -0.51 4.56
CA ASP A 27 22.64 -0.94 3.44
C ASP A 27 21.44 -1.73 3.94
N TYR A 28 20.30 -1.05 4.07
CA TYR A 28 19.04 -1.66 4.53
C TYR A 28 18.33 -2.46 3.44
N THR A 29 18.71 -2.29 2.16
CA THR A 29 18.13 -3.04 1.04
C THR A 29 18.42 -4.53 1.14
N GLN A 30 19.50 -4.92 1.80
CA GLN A 30 19.87 -6.32 2.06
C GLN A 30 18.81 -7.09 2.88
N TYR A 31 17.94 -6.39 3.61
CA TYR A 31 16.87 -6.98 4.42
C TYR A 31 15.53 -7.02 3.69
N VAL A 32 15.44 -6.52 2.47
CA VAL A 32 14.17 -6.55 1.71
C VAL A 32 14.04 -7.88 0.98
N ASN A 33 12.97 -8.61 1.28
CA ASN A 33 12.60 -9.85 0.60
C ASN A 33 11.26 -9.67 -0.13
N PRO A 34 11.25 -9.27 -1.43
CA PRO A 34 10.03 -9.02 -2.17
C PRO A 34 9.15 -10.26 -2.41
N PHE A 35 9.63 -11.47 -2.07
CA PHE A 35 8.79 -12.67 -2.15
C PHE A 35 7.81 -12.80 -0.99
N ILE A 36 7.95 -12.06 0.10
CA ILE A 36 6.98 -12.08 1.20
C ILE A 36 5.61 -11.59 0.69
N GLY A 37 4.57 -12.40 0.88
CA GLY A 37 3.20 -12.12 0.44
C GLY A 37 2.88 -12.57 -0.99
N THR A 38 3.81 -13.24 -1.70
CA THR A 38 3.59 -13.74 -3.07
C THR A 38 2.91 -15.10 -3.14
N ASP A 39 2.62 -15.71 -1.98
CA ASP A 39 1.84 -16.94 -1.83
C ASP A 39 0.64 -16.69 -0.91
N PHE A 40 -0.25 -17.66 -0.84
CA PHE A 40 -1.49 -17.61 -0.06
C PHE A 40 -2.37 -16.41 -0.49
N THR A 41 -2.64 -15.44 0.38
CA THR A 41 -3.56 -14.32 0.12
C THR A 41 -2.88 -12.95 0.16
N GLY A 42 -1.55 -12.89 0.27
CA GLY A 42 -0.82 -11.62 0.34
C GLY A 42 -0.94 -10.77 -0.93
N ASN A 43 -1.02 -11.42 -2.08
CA ASN A 43 -1.18 -10.79 -3.41
C ASN A 43 -0.13 -9.71 -3.73
N THR A 44 1.11 -9.88 -3.24
CA THR A 44 2.25 -9.05 -3.62
C THR A 44 2.97 -9.62 -4.85
N TYR A 45 3.92 -8.88 -5.39
CA TYR A 45 4.75 -9.32 -6.53
C TYR A 45 6.24 -9.04 -6.25
N PRO A 46 7.17 -9.87 -6.82
CA PRO A 46 8.60 -9.74 -6.53
C PRO A 46 9.33 -8.79 -7.49
N GLY A 47 8.64 -8.12 -8.40
CA GLY A 47 9.24 -7.34 -9.48
C GLY A 47 9.97 -6.08 -9.05
N ALA A 48 10.65 -5.47 -10.02
CA ALA A 48 11.45 -4.28 -9.82
C ALA A 48 10.60 -3.00 -9.91
N GLN A 49 10.78 -2.11 -8.93
CA GLN A 49 10.23 -0.76 -8.92
C GLN A 49 11.05 0.16 -8.05
N VAL A 50 10.81 1.46 -8.11
CA VAL A 50 11.30 2.44 -7.14
C VAL A 50 10.16 2.93 -6.24
N PRO A 51 10.43 3.54 -5.07
CA PRO A 51 9.36 3.98 -4.16
C PRO A 51 8.33 4.85 -4.87
N PHE A 52 7.05 4.47 -4.76
CA PHE A 52 5.90 5.14 -5.38
C PHE A 52 5.97 5.27 -6.91
N GLY A 53 6.79 4.48 -7.60
CA GLY A 53 6.98 4.57 -9.06
C GLY A 53 5.71 4.29 -9.85
N MET A 54 5.58 4.91 -11.03
CA MET A 54 4.52 4.62 -12.02
C MET A 54 4.70 3.23 -12.61
N VAL A 55 5.94 2.73 -12.67
CA VAL A 55 6.29 1.41 -13.21
C VAL A 55 6.46 0.41 -12.07
N GLN A 56 5.75 -0.71 -12.20
CA GLN A 56 5.90 -1.94 -11.42
C GLN A 56 6.24 -3.06 -12.41
N LEU A 57 7.54 -3.24 -12.69
CA LEU A 57 8.03 -4.19 -13.69
C LEU A 57 8.21 -5.58 -13.07
N SER A 58 7.29 -6.50 -13.34
CA SER A 58 7.24 -7.79 -12.67
C SER A 58 6.96 -8.95 -13.63
N PRO A 59 7.42 -10.18 -13.30
CA PRO A 59 7.01 -11.38 -14.01
C PRO A 59 5.52 -11.66 -13.82
N ASP A 60 4.89 -12.18 -14.88
CA ASP A 60 3.52 -12.69 -14.88
C ASP A 60 3.55 -14.19 -15.11
N ASN A 61 2.92 -14.97 -14.21
CA ASN A 61 2.85 -16.43 -14.39
C ASN A 61 1.95 -16.85 -15.55
N GLY A 62 0.99 -16.00 -15.96
CA GLY A 62 0.17 -16.18 -17.14
C GLY A 62 -1.13 -16.96 -16.92
N LEU A 63 -1.41 -17.43 -15.71
CA LEU A 63 -2.64 -18.12 -15.34
C LEU A 63 -3.57 -17.16 -14.57
N PRO A 64 -4.89 -17.21 -14.83
CA PRO A 64 -5.86 -16.42 -14.06
C PRO A 64 -6.16 -17.10 -12.73
N GLY A 65 -6.63 -16.33 -11.76
CA GLY A 65 -7.08 -16.83 -10.47
C GLY A 65 -6.99 -15.77 -9.38
N TRP A 66 -7.74 -15.97 -8.31
CA TRP A 66 -7.70 -15.08 -7.15
C TRP A 66 -6.29 -14.99 -6.54
N ASP A 67 -5.59 -16.13 -6.45
CA ASP A 67 -4.24 -16.20 -5.90
C ASP A 67 -3.18 -15.54 -6.81
N ARG A 68 -3.57 -15.10 -8.01
CA ARG A 68 -2.70 -14.52 -9.06
C ARG A 68 -3.06 -13.09 -9.42
N ILE A 69 -3.74 -12.41 -8.52
CA ILE A 69 -4.20 -11.03 -8.73
C ILE A 69 -3.05 -10.05 -9.00
N SER A 70 -1.90 -10.25 -8.36
CA SER A 70 -0.72 -9.43 -8.59
C SER A 70 0.08 -9.80 -9.86
N GLY A 71 -0.36 -10.81 -10.62
CA GLY A 71 0.36 -11.34 -11.79
C GLY A 71 1.35 -12.46 -11.48
N TYR A 72 1.87 -12.51 -10.28
CA TYR A 72 2.80 -13.52 -9.79
C TYR A 72 2.22 -14.30 -8.60
N PHE A 73 2.38 -15.62 -8.63
CA PHE A 73 2.02 -16.51 -7.54
C PHE A 73 3.16 -17.51 -7.31
N TYR A 74 3.76 -17.49 -6.12
CA TYR A 74 4.99 -18.23 -5.84
C TYR A 74 4.93 -19.72 -6.17
N PRO A 75 3.83 -20.47 -5.93
CA PRO A 75 3.75 -21.90 -6.29
C PRO A 75 3.76 -22.20 -7.80
N ASP A 76 3.56 -21.19 -8.66
CA ASP A 76 3.57 -21.39 -10.11
C ASP A 76 4.99 -21.62 -10.64
N THR A 77 5.09 -22.36 -11.75
CA THR A 77 6.36 -22.76 -12.38
C THR A 77 6.53 -22.25 -13.81
N THR A 78 5.66 -21.34 -14.23
CA THR A 78 5.67 -20.74 -15.57
C THR A 78 5.76 -19.23 -15.50
N ILE A 79 6.40 -18.62 -16.50
CA ILE A 79 6.37 -17.18 -16.77
C ILE A 79 5.93 -16.99 -18.21
N ALA A 80 4.95 -16.13 -18.42
CA ALA A 80 4.37 -15.82 -19.73
C ALA A 80 4.63 -14.37 -20.17
N GLY A 81 5.44 -13.63 -19.43
CA GLY A 81 5.89 -12.29 -19.77
C GLY A 81 6.28 -11.47 -18.56
N PHE A 82 6.69 -10.22 -18.83
CA PHE A 82 7.10 -9.22 -17.88
C PHE A 82 6.36 -7.93 -18.21
N SER A 83 5.34 -7.58 -17.41
CA SER A 83 4.54 -6.38 -17.62
C SER A 83 4.98 -5.22 -16.74
N HIS A 84 4.58 -4.00 -17.11
CA HIS A 84 5.08 -2.76 -16.50
C HIS A 84 4.18 -2.21 -15.41
N THR A 85 2.98 -2.76 -15.22
CA THR A 85 1.99 -2.28 -14.26
C THR A 85 1.38 -3.44 -13.49
N HIS A 86 1.34 -3.31 -12.15
CA HIS A 86 0.78 -4.30 -11.23
C HIS A 86 0.12 -3.62 -10.05
N LEU A 87 -0.86 -4.26 -9.45
CA LEU A 87 -1.42 -3.91 -8.14
C LEU A 87 -0.75 -4.75 -7.07
N SER A 88 -0.46 -4.16 -5.90
CA SER A 88 0.13 -4.88 -4.77
C SER A 88 -0.89 -5.08 -3.68
N GLY A 89 -1.16 -6.36 -3.36
CA GLY A 89 -1.96 -6.75 -2.21
C GLY A 89 -3.46 -6.52 -2.35
N THR A 90 -3.96 -6.17 -3.52
CA THR A 90 -5.39 -5.87 -3.68
C THR A 90 -6.21 -7.14 -3.92
N GLY A 91 -7.53 -7.04 -3.64
CA GLY A 91 -8.51 -8.04 -4.03
C GLY A 91 -8.96 -7.94 -5.50
N ALA A 92 -8.26 -7.20 -6.36
CA ALA A 92 -8.62 -6.99 -7.77
C ALA A 92 -7.44 -7.18 -8.70
N GLY A 93 -7.67 -7.87 -9.81
CA GLY A 93 -6.68 -8.16 -10.83
C GLY A 93 -6.86 -7.29 -12.06
N ASP A 94 -6.37 -6.07 -12.02
CA ASP A 94 -6.27 -5.16 -13.16
C ASP A 94 -4.80 -4.91 -13.51
N LEU A 95 -4.57 -4.18 -14.59
CA LEU A 95 -3.29 -3.73 -15.12
C LEU A 95 -2.62 -4.77 -16.04
N TYR A 96 -1.37 -5.19 -15.78
CA TYR A 96 -0.54 -6.08 -16.62
C TYR A 96 -0.23 -5.48 -18.00
N ASP A 97 -0.06 -4.15 -18.06
CA ASP A 97 0.15 -3.43 -19.30
C ASP A 97 1.57 -3.62 -19.83
N ILE A 98 1.68 -3.64 -21.15
CA ILE A 98 2.95 -3.62 -21.90
C ILE A 98 3.84 -4.79 -21.49
N SER A 99 3.36 -6.01 -21.77
CA SER A 99 4.03 -7.26 -21.39
C SER A 99 5.00 -7.74 -22.48
N PHE A 100 6.28 -7.90 -22.14
CA PHE A 100 7.30 -8.46 -23.03
C PHE A 100 7.67 -9.89 -22.63
N MET A 101 7.97 -10.75 -23.63
CA MET A 101 8.43 -12.11 -23.43
C MET A 101 9.56 -12.45 -24.41
N PRO A 102 10.83 -12.60 -23.94
CA PRO A 102 11.93 -13.03 -24.77
C PRO A 102 11.93 -14.56 -24.95
N VAL A 103 12.25 -15.03 -26.15
CA VAL A 103 12.30 -16.45 -26.50
C VAL A 103 13.41 -16.76 -27.50
N THR A 104 13.78 -18.03 -27.62
CA THR A 104 14.55 -18.57 -28.75
C THR A 104 13.69 -19.52 -29.57
N ARG A 105 14.04 -19.78 -30.82
CA ARG A 105 13.30 -20.72 -31.68
C ARG A 105 13.84 -22.14 -31.56
N PRO A 106 12.95 -23.18 -31.54
CA PRO A 106 11.49 -23.06 -31.49
C PRO A 106 10.99 -22.63 -30.12
N TYR A 107 9.92 -21.84 -30.05
CA TYR A 107 9.32 -21.42 -28.79
C TYR A 107 8.09 -22.25 -28.43
N LYS A 108 7.74 -22.27 -27.15
CA LYS A 108 6.56 -22.93 -26.59
C LYS A 108 5.38 -21.98 -26.60
N GLU A 109 4.25 -22.49 -27.01
CA GLU A 109 2.97 -21.78 -26.98
C GLU A 109 1.89 -22.73 -26.51
N ALA A 110 1.06 -22.28 -25.60
CA ALA A 110 -0.13 -22.99 -25.11
C ALA A 110 -1.40 -22.20 -25.47
N PRO A 111 -2.57 -22.85 -25.45
CA PRO A 111 -3.84 -22.13 -25.56
C PRO A 111 -3.95 -20.99 -24.54
N ALA A 112 -4.72 -19.95 -24.89
CA ALA A 112 -5.03 -18.88 -23.94
C ALA A 112 -5.61 -19.47 -22.63
N PRO A 113 -5.30 -18.86 -21.46
CA PRO A 113 -4.69 -17.54 -21.30
C PRO A 113 -3.15 -17.51 -21.34
N LEU A 114 -2.46 -18.64 -21.28
CA LEU A 114 -1.01 -18.70 -21.11
C LEU A 114 -0.23 -18.13 -22.31
N GLY A 115 -0.58 -18.53 -23.55
CA GLY A 115 0.13 -18.08 -24.76
C GLY A 115 1.58 -18.54 -24.81
N VAL A 116 2.50 -17.66 -25.19
CA VAL A 116 3.94 -17.92 -25.18
C VAL A 116 4.47 -17.88 -23.76
N TYR A 117 5.21 -18.91 -23.34
CA TYR A 117 5.68 -19.06 -21.96
C TYR A 117 7.01 -19.79 -21.86
N SER A 118 7.64 -19.73 -20.69
CA SER A 118 8.75 -20.57 -20.27
C SER A 118 8.51 -21.15 -18.89
N THR A 119 9.07 -22.31 -18.63
CA THR A 119 9.22 -22.82 -17.27
C THR A 119 10.40 -22.14 -16.59
N PHE A 120 10.34 -22.03 -15.24
CA PHE A 120 11.43 -21.51 -14.41
C PHE A 120 11.57 -22.30 -13.10
N SER A 121 12.48 -21.89 -12.25
CA SER A 121 12.68 -22.47 -10.91
C SER A 121 13.13 -21.39 -9.95
N HIS A 122 12.60 -21.41 -8.73
CA HIS A 122 13.00 -20.48 -7.66
C HIS A 122 14.50 -20.58 -7.31
N ASN A 123 15.18 -21.70 -7.62
CA ASN A 123 16.63 -21.82 -7.46
C ASN A 123 17.41 -20.92 -8.43
N ASP A 124 16.78 -20.51 -9.53
CA ASP A 124 17.34 -19.67 -10.59
C ASP A 124 16.66 -18.28 -10.64
N GLU A 125 15.98 -17.91 -9.54
CA GLU A 125 15.24 -16.65 -9.38
C GLU A 125 15.81 -15.86 -8.22
N MET A 126 15.78 -14.54 -8.32
CA MET A 126 16.22 -13.63 -7.26
C MET A 126 15.45 -12.31 -7.33
N ALA A 127 15.05 -11.79 -6.18
CA ALA A 127 14.47 -10.46 -6.05
C ALA A 127 15.13 -9.67 -4.91
N SER A 128 15.23 -8.37 -5.08
CA SER A 128 15.65 -7.41 -4.06
C SER A 128 15.02 -6.04 -4.33
N ALA A 129 15.19 -5.09 -3.45
CA ALA A 129 14.62 -3.75 -3.64
C ALA A 129 15.09 -3.10 -4.96
N GLY A 130 14.17 -2.95 -5.92
CA GLY A 130 14.44 -2.36 -7.23
C GLY A 130 15.06 -3.29 -8.28
N TYR A 131 15.13 -4.59 -8.00
CA TYR A 131 15.73 -5.56 -8.92
C TYR A 131 15.05 -6.93 -8.84
N TYR A 132 14.91 -7.57 -10.02
CA TYR A 132 14.44 -8.94 -10.16
C TYR A 132 15.26 -9.65 -11.24
N ARG A 133 15.49 -10.97 -11.08
CA ARG A 133 16.17 -11.83 -12.05
C ARG A 133 15.56 -13.21 -12.08
N VAL A 134 15.50 -13.82 -13.29
CA VAL A 134 15.08 -15.21 -13.47
C VAL A 134 15.71 -15.84 -14.72
N LEU A 135 15.98 -17.14 -14.69
CA LEU A 135 16.35 -17.93 -15.87
C LEU A 135 15.10 -18.57 -16.50
N LEU A 136 14.80 -18.19 -17.75
CA LEU A 136 13.80 -18.85 -18.58
C LEU A 136 14.40 -20.17 -19.12
N LYS A 137 14.06 -21.29 -18.47
CA LYS A 137 14.72 -22.60 -18.70
C LYS A 137 14.55 -23.14 -20.12
N ASP A 138 13.38 -22.93 -20.69
CA ASP A 138 13.08 -23.48 -22.02
C ASP A 138 13.87 -22.81 -23.14
N TYR A 139 14.39 -21.60 -22.89
CA TYR A 139 15.12 -20.78 -23.85
C TYR A 139 16.57 -20.51 -23.45
N ASN A 140 16.96 -20.86 -22.22
CA ASN A 140 18.25 -20.51 -21.64
C ASN A 140 18.52 -18.99 -21.76
N ILE A 141 17.52 -18.18 -21.41
CA ILE A 141 17.60 -16.71 -21.38
C ILE A 141 17.60 -16.27 -19.92
N ASN A 142 18.62 -15.52 -19.52
CA ASN A 142 18.58 -14.80 -18.25
C ASN A 142 17.86 -13.48 -18.46
N VAL A 143 16.82 -13.23 -17.65
CA VAL A 143 16.05 -11.97 -17.62
C VAL A 143 16.37 -11.23 -16.35
N GLU A 144 16.71 -9.96 -16.46
CA GLU A 144 16.92 -9.05 -15.34
C GLU A 144 16.08 -7.80 -15.52
N LEU A 145 15.49 -7.34 -14.43
CA LEU A 145 14.56 -6.20 -14.40
C LEU A 145 15.02 -5.17 -13.41
N THR A 146 14.95 -3.90 -13.78
CA THR A 146 15.05 -2.74 -12.90
C THR A 146 14.15 -1.63 -13.39
N ALA A 147 13.95 -0.56 -12.61
CA ALA A 147 13.05 0.52 -12.97
C ALA A 147 13.56 1.89 -12.50
N THR A 148 13.06 2.92 -13.17
CA THR A 148 13.00 4.30 -12.67
C THR A 148 11.56 4.64 -12.30
N GLU A 149 11.24 5.90 -12.01
CA GLU A 149 9.87 6.28 -11.65
C GLU A 149 8.85 5.96 -12.76
N ARG A 150 9.22 6.17 -14.04
CA ARG A 150 8.30 6.04 -15.19
C ARG A 150 8.81 5.13 -16.29
N CYS A 151 9.95 4.46 -16.06
CA CYS A 151 10.53 3.57 -17.07
C CYS A 151 10.90 2.21 -16.48
N GLY A 152 10.56 1.15 -17.22
CA GLY A 152 11.04 -0.21 -16.99
C GLY A 152 12.25 -0.50 -17.87
N ILE A 153 13.26 -1.16 -17.31
CA ILE A 153 14.50 -1.53 -18.00
C ILE A 153 14.70 -3.02 -17.82
N GLN A 154 14.68 -3.74 -18.93
CA GLN A 154 14.83 -5.19 -18.98
C GLN A 154 16.12 -5.53 -19.73
N ARG A 155 16.94 -6.40 -19.14
CA ARG A 155 18.13 -6.99 -19.77
C ARG A 155 17.89 -8.45 -20.04
N TYR A 156 18.02 -8.85 -21.31
CA TYR A 156 17.92 -10.25 -21.73
C TYR A 156 19.28 -10.75 -22.21
N THR A 157 19.85 -11.72 -21.51
CA THR A 157 21.08 -12.38 -21.94
C THR A 157 20.73 -13.65 -22.70
N PHE A 158 20.99 -13.64 -24.00
CA PHE A 158 20.62 -14.71 -24.92
C PHE A 158 21.73 -15.72 -25.15
N PRO A 159 21.42 -17.01 -25.42
CA PRO A 159 22.36 -17.92 -26.08
C PRO A 159 22.51 -17.52 -27.55
N LYS A 160 23.44 -18.16 -28.26
CA LYS A 160 23.51 -18.07 -29.73
C LYS A 160 22.28 -18.73 -30.36
N ALA A 161 21.37 -17.93 -30.93
CA ALA A 161 20.08 -18.42 -31.44
C ALA A 161 19.45 -17.48 -32.46
N GLU A 162 18.43 -18.00 -33.16
CA GLU A 162 17.35 -17.18 -33.70
C GLU A 162 16.45 -16.80 -32.50
N ALA A 163 16.49 -15.56 -32.10
CA ALA A 163 15.79 -15.05 -30.93
C ALA A 163 14.61 -14.16 -31.34
N SER A 164 13.64 -14.03 -30.47
CA SER A 164 12.54 -13.10 -30.64
C SER A 164 12.12 -12.49 -29.29
N VAL A 165 11.58 -11.28 -29.34
CA VAL A 165 10.90 -10.63 -28.20
C VAL A 165 9.46 -10.40 -28.60
N PHE A 166 8.53 -10.97 -27.84
CA PHE A 166 7.10 -10.72 -28.02
C PHE A 166 6.69 -9.49 -27.21
N LEU A 167 5.83 -8.65 -27.75
CA LEU A 167 5.04 -7.65 -27.05
C LEU A 167 3.57 -8.08 -27.11
N ASN A 168 2.97 -8.31 -25.96
CA ASN A 168 1.59 -8.77 -25.85
C ASN A 168 0.71 -7.69 -25.21
N LEU A 169 -0.11 -7.00 -26.01
CA LEU A 169 -1.09 -6.01 -25.54
C LEU A 169 -2.48 -6.61 -25.30
N LYS A 170 -2.64 -7.92 -25.54
CA LYS A 170 -3.88 -8.65 -25.25
C LYS A 170 -3.95 -9.16 -23.81
N LYS A 171 -2.81 -9.21 -23.14
CA LYS A 171 -2.70 -9.89 -21.84
C LYS A 171 -3.68 -9.30 -20.85
N ALA A 172 -4.53 -10.16 -20.32
CA ALA A 172 -5.48 -9.89 -19.26
C ALA A 172 -5.45 -11.14 -18.37
N MET A 173 -5.24 -10.96 -17.07
CA MET A 173 -5.07 -12.10 -16.19
C MET A 173 -6.31 -12.40 -15.35
N ASN A 174 -7.13 -11.40 -15.05
CA ASN A 174 -8.30 -11.58 -14.20
C ASN A 174 -9.53 -10.83 -14.76
N TRP A 175 -9.78 -9.63 -14.31
CA TRP A 175 -11.01 -8.88 -14.62
C TRP A 175 -10.81 -7.82 -15.67
N ASP A 176 -9.58 -7.47 -15.94
CA ASP A 176 -9.27 -6.50 -16.97
C ASP A 176 -9.49 -7.10 -18.37
N PHE A 177 -9.74 -6.22 -19.32
CA PHE A 177 -10.04 -6.57 -20.67
C PHE A 177 -9.54 -5.49 -21.62
N THR A 178 -8.73 -5.84 -22.61
CA THR A 178 -8.23 -4.88 -23.60
C THR A 178 -9.36 -4.43 -24.51
N LEU A 179 -9.69 -3.14 -24.46
CA LEU A 179 -10.67 -2.48 -25.30
C LEU A 179 -10.08 -2.13 -26.66
N ASP A 180 -8.89 -1.53 -26.65
CA ASP A 180 -8.17 -1.11 -27.86
C ASP A 180 -6.67 -1.11 -27.60
N SER A 181 -5.89 -1.30 -28.65
CA SER A 181 -4.44 -1.23 -28.59
C SER A 181 -3.85 -0.79 -29.93
N TYR A 182 -2.64 -0.29 -29.91
CA TYR A 182 -1.92 0.16 -31.09
C TYR A 182 -0.43 -0.06 -30.93
N ILE A 183 0.25 -0.41 -32.03
CA ILE A 183 1.70 -0.52 -32.11
C ILE A 183 2.16 0.16 -33.39
N GLU A 184 3.12 1.06 -33.29
CA GLU A 184 3.82 1.72 -34.38
C GLU A 184 5.31 1.39 -34.32
N VAL A 185 5.88 0.96 -35.41
CA VAL A 185 7.32 0.81 -35.59
C VAL A 185 7.87 2.14 -36.07
N VAL A 186 8.60 2.87 -35.22
CA VAL A 186 9.21 4.16 -35.53
C VAL A 186 10.47 3.97 -36.39
N ASP A 187 11.32 3.04 -35.96
CA ASP A 187 12.53 2.60 -36.66
C ASP A 187 12.90 1.18 -36.24
N SER A 188 14.06 0.68 -36.65
CA SER A 188 14.52 -0.70 -36.33
C SER A 188 14.87 -0.94 -34.86
N MET A 189 14.84 0.09 -34.00
CA MET A 189 15.16 0.00 -32.57
C MET A 189 14.05 0.58 -31.69
N THR A 190 13.06 1.28 -32.28
CA THR A 190 12.06 2.04 -31.52
C THR A 190 10.66 1.69 -31.96
N ILE A 191 9.83 1.39 -30.98
CA ILE A 191 8.38 1.18 -31.13
C ILE A 191 7.64 2.07 -30.14
N ARG A 192 6.39 2.43 -30.46
CA ARG A 192 5.49 3.11 -29.56
C ARG A 192 4.06 2.64 -29.75
N GLY A 193 3.19 2.89 -28.81
CA GLY A 193 1.81 2.49 -28.89
C GLY A 193 1.03 2.74 -27.62
N TYR A 194 -0.09 2.05 -27.50
CA TYR A 194 -0.93 2.09 -26.30
C TYR A 194 -1.71 0.80 -26.10
N ARG A 195 -2.14 0.60 -24.86
CA ARG A 195 -3.18 -0.35 -24.45
C ARG A 195 -4.24 0.39 -23.65
N PHE A 196 -5.49 0.31 -24.10
CA PHE A 196 -6.66 0.76 -23.36
C PHE A 196 -7.41 -0.45 -22.87
N SER A 197 -7.73 -0.46 -21.58
CA SER A 197 -8.37 -1.60 -20.94
C SER A 197 -9.53 -1.16 -20.05
N GLN A 198 -10.35 -2.12 -19.68
CA GLN A 198 -11.44 -1.98 -18.74
C GLN A 198 -11.43 -3.17 -17.79
N GLY A 199 -11.51 -2.88 -16.53
CA GLY A 199 -11.58 -3.85 -15.45
C GLY A 199 -12.31 -3.22 -14.28
N TRP A 200 -11.62 -3.07 -13.17
CA TRP A 200 -12.02 -2.25 -12.04
C TRP A 200 -12.09 -0.77 -12.42
N SER A 201 -11.00 -0.29 -13.02
CA SER A 201 -11.05 1.00 -13.72
C SER A 201 -11.95 0.89 -14.95
N PRO A 202 -12.96 1.77 -15.09
CA PRO A 202 -13.88 1.73 -16.25
C PRO A 202 -13.20 1.93 -17.60
N LEU A 203 -12.09 2.68 -17.63
CA LEU A 203 -11.27 2.90 -18.81
C LEU A 203 -9.86 3.32 -18.38
N GLN A 204 -8.89 2.45 -18.63
CA GLN A 204 -7.50 2.68 -18.31
C GLN A 204 -6.71 2.97 -19.58
N HIS A 205 -5.92 4.03 -19.56
CA HIS A 205 -5.04 4.41 -20.65
C HIS A 205 -3.58 4.19 -20.25
N VAL A 206 -2.85 3.35 -20.98
CA VAL A 206 -1.40 3.21 -20.86
C VAL A 206 -0.76 3.33 -22.22
N TYR A 207 -0.02 4.41 -22.41
CA TYR A 207 0.79 4.65 -23.60
C TYR A 207 2.24 4.24 -23.31
N PHE A 208 2.97 3.85 -24.33
CA PHE A 208 4.38 3.46 -24.20
C PHE A 208 5.24 3.93 -25.37
N GLU A 209 6.53 4.11 -25.12
CA GLU A 209 7.61 4.14 -26.10
C GLU A 209 8.71 3.20 -25.60
N THR A 210 9.12 2.26 -26.44
CA THR A 210 10.14 1.25 -26.12
C THR A 210 11.30 1.36 -27.08
N ARG A 211 12.53 1.30 -26.53
CA ARG A 211 13.80 1.25 -27.25
C ARG A 211 14.51 -0.07 -27.00
N PHE A 212 14.92 -0.74 -28.08
CA PHE A 212 15.83 -1.89 -28.05
C PHE A 212 17.27 -1.43 -28.21
N SER A 213 18.24 -2.00 -27.49
CA SER A 213 19.65 -1.69 -27.65
C SER A 213 20.25 -2.27 -28.94
N LYS A 214 19.54 -3.18 -29.59
CA LYS A 214 19.93 -3.84 -30.87
C LYS A 214 18.80 -3.69 -31.90
N PRO A 215 19.11 -3.37 -33.16
CA PRO A 215 18.11 -3.37 -34.22
C PRO A 215 17.48 -4.74 -34.43
N PHE A 216 16.16 -4.82 -34.45
CA PHE A 216 15.46 -6.02 -34.88
C PHE A 216 15.50 -6.15 -36.40
N MET A 217 15.60 -7.39 -36.90
CA MET A 217 15.67 -7.70 -38.32
C MET A 217 14.30 -7.71 -39.00
N ALA A 218 13.27 -8.08 -38.25
CA ALA A 218 11.88 -8.14 -38.72
C ALA A 218 10.92 -7.87 -37.55
N CYS A 219 9.78 -7.29 -37.89
CA CYS A 219 8.64 -7.17 -37.01
C CYS A 219 7.45 -7.89 -37.64
N HIS A 220 6.84 -8.78 -36.86
CA HIS A 220 5.62 -9.50 -37.27
C HIS A 220 4.50 -9.07 -36.31
N MET A 221 3.54 -8.35 -36.83
CA MET A 221 2.32 -8.00 -36.12
C MET A 221 1.19 -8.94 -36.54
N ASP A 222 0.52 -9.53 -35.57
CA ASP A 222 -0.75 -10.17 -35.83
C ASP A 222 -1.81 -9.06 -36.00
N THR A 223 -2.07 -8.72 -37.27
CA THR A 223 -3.07 -7.72 -37.66
C THR A 223 -4.48 -8.32 -37.79
N THR A 224 -4.62 -9.64 -37.65
CA THR A 224 -5.94 -10.21 -37.42
C THR A 224 -6.39 -9.73 -36.06
N SER A 225 -7.15 -8.62 -36.06
CA SER A 225 -7.77 -8.06 -34.88
C SER A 225 -8.36 -9.20 -34.04
N ILE A 226 -7.70 -9.55 -32.96
CA ILE A 226 -8.24 -10.55 -32.05
C ILE A 226 -9.42 -9.87 -31.37
N VAL A 227 -10.61 -10.07 -31.99
CA VAL A 227 -11.87 -9.63 -31.39
C VAL A 227 -12.05 -10.45 -30.13
N THR A 228 -11.73 -9.86 -29.00
CA THR A 228 -11.98 -10.47 -27.70
C THR A 228 -13.44 -10.18 -27.33
N LYS A 229 -14.15 -11.21 -26.86
CA LYS A 229 -15.49 -11.06 -26.29
C LYS A 229 -15.48 -11.58 -24.87
N ASP A 230 -15.75 -10.70 -23.95
CA ASP A 230 -15.94 -11.09 -22.56
C ASP A 230 -17.12 -10.31 -21.97
N ARG A 231 -18.09 -11.01 -21.38
CA ARG A 231 -19.29 -10.44 -20.74
C ARG A 231 -19.99 -9.35 -21.58
N GLY A 232 -20.05 -9.56 -22.91
CA GLY A 232 -20.67 -8.60 -23.83
C GLY A 232 -19.76 -7.48 -24.34
N ARG A 233 -18.49 -7.42 -23.87
CA ARG A 233 -17.47 -6.47 -24.34
C ARG A 233 -16.82 -6.98 -25.60
N ILE A 234 -16.44 -6.07 -26.49
CA ILE A 234 -15.70 -6.34 -27.73
C ILE A 234 -14.48 -5.42 -27.72
N GLY A 235 -13.30 -5.96 -27.92
CA GLY A 235 -12.07 -5.19 -27.99
C GLY A 235 -11.11 -5.65 -29.08
N THR A 236 -10.12 -4.84 -29.37
CA THR A 236 -9.05 -5.10 -30.32
C THR A 236 -7.70 -5.11 -29.58
N ALA A 237 -6.95 -6.20 -29.72
CA ALA A 237 -5.65 -6.34 -29.10
C ALA A 237 -4.60 -6.85 -30.09
N TYR A 238 -3.40 -6.29 -30.04
CA TYR A 238 -2.27 -6.66 -30.89
C TYR A 238 -1.23 -7.46 -30.11
N ILE A 239 -0.61 -8.40 -30.82
CA ILE A 239 0.62 -9.06 -30.39
C ILE A 239 1.66 -8.82 -31.48
N ALA A 240 2.83 -8.32 -31.10
CA ALA A 240 3.97 -8.14 -32.02
C ALA A 240 5.11 -9.05 -31.63
N ARG A 241 5.88 -9.50 -32.61
CA ARG A 241 7.13 -10.27 -32.44
C ARG A 241 8.25 -9.57 -33.19
N PHE A 242 9.33 -9.29 -32.47
CA PHE A 242 10.54 -8.67 -33.01
C PHE A 242 11.64 -9.73 -33.08
N ASP A 243 12.21 -9.97 -34.27
CA ASP A 243 13.17 -11.03 -34.51
C ASP A 243 14.61 -10.53 -34.48
N PHE A 244 15.50 -11.30 -33.86
CA PHE A 244 16.93 -11.02 -33.71
C PHE A 244 17.75 -12.28 -34.03
N ASN A 245 19.01 -12.10 -34.48
CA ASN A 245 20.03 -13.14 -34.37
C ASN A 245 20.96 -12.76 -33.23
N THR A 246 21.15 -13.67 -32.28
CA THR A 246 22.00 -13.45 -31.13
C THR A 246 23.25 -14.35 -31.14
N GLU A 247 24.33 -13.81 -30.65
CA GLU A 247 25.53 -14.58 -30.33
C GLU A 247 25.45 -15.10 -28.87
N LYS A 248 26.41 -15.95 -28.50
CA LYS A 248 26.43 -16.48 -27.11
C LYS A 248 26.69 -15.37 -26.11
N ASP A 249 25.87 -15.35 -25.06
CA ASP A 249 25.92 -14.40 -23.95
C ASP A 249 25.69 -12.94 -24.43
N GLU A 250 24.98 -12.74 -25.55
CA GLU A 250 24.63 -11.40 -26.03
C GLU A 250 23.48 -10.80 -25.25
N GLU A 251 23.69 -9.57 -24.78
CA GLU A 251 22.69 -8.80 -24.03
C GLU A 251 21.89 -7.90 -24.97
N ILE A 252 20.56 -7.92 -24.81
CA ILE A 252 19.65 -6.97 -25.43
C ILE A 252 18.89 -6.25 -24.31
N LEU A 253 19.01 -4.92 -24.27
CA LEU A 253 18.20 -4.09 -23.38
C LEU A 253 16.89 -3.74 -24.08
N VAL A 254 15.79 -3.84 -23.33
CA VAL A 254 14.46 -3.38 -23.70
C VAL A 254 14.02 -2.35 -22.67
N THR A 255 14.01 -1.09 -23.06
CA THR A 255 13.74 0.04 -22.17
C THR A 255 12.45 0.70 -22.58
N THR A 256 11.48 0.75 -21.67
CA THR A 256 10.12 1.24 -21.95
C THR A 256 9.75 2.36 -21.00
N GLY A 257 9.44 3.54 -21.54
CA GLY A 257 8.74 4.59 -20.81
C GLY A 257 7.24 4.44 -20.96
N ILE A 258 6.47 4.66 -19.90
CA ILE A 258 5.00 4.65 -19.92
C ILE A 258 4.43 6.03 -19.55
N SER A 259 3.17 6.27 -19.95
CA SER A 259 2.41 7.50 -19.70
C SER A 259 0.91 7.20 -19.66
N GLY A 260 0.17 7.85 -18.77
CA GLY A 260 -1.30 7.86 -18.80
C GLY A 260 -1.89 8.86 -19.82
N VAL A 261 -1.05 9.65 -20.50
CA VAL A 261 -1.49 10.80 -21.28
C VAL A 261 -1.35 10.60 -22.79
N SER A 262 -0.15 10.19 -23.26
CA SER A 262 0.13 10.04 -24.69
C SER A 262 1.40 9.25 -24.99
N MET A 263 1.54 8.74 -26.22
CA MET A 263 2.78 8.13 -26.71
C MET A 263 3.96 9.12 -26.67
N GLU A 264 3.71 10.41 -26.94
CA GLU A 264 4.72 11.44 -26.80
C GLU A 264 5.14 11.65 -25.34
N GLY A 265 4.19 11.62 -24.40
CA GLY A 265 4.44 11.64 -22.95
C GLY A 265 5.35 10.50 -22.52
N ALA A 266 5.06 9.27 -22.96
CA ALA A 266 5.88 8.10 -22.70
C ALA A 266 7.33 8.29 -23.22
N GLY A 267 7.48 8.81 -24.44
CA GLY A 267 8.79 9.13 -25.01
C GLY A 267 9.52 10.23 -24.26
N LYS A 268 8.82 11.25 -23.73
CA LYS A 268 9.42 12.28 -22.86
C LYS A 268 9.94 11.68 -21.55
N ASN A 269 9.13 10.81 -20.91
CA ASN A 269 9.51 10.10 -19.70
C ASN A 269 10.77 9.27 -19.94
N LEU A 270 10.79 8.48 -21.04
CA LEU A 270 11.93 7.65 -21.41
C LEU A 270 13.22 8.48 -21.59
N ARG A 271 13.16 9.56 -22.36
CA ARG A 271 14.34 10.41 -22.61
C ARG A 271 14.82 11.17 -21.38
N ALA A 272 13.93 11.52 -20.47
CA ALA A 272 14.27 12.25 -19.26
C ALA A 272 14.94 11.33 -18.21
N GLU A 273 14.45 10.10 -18.06
CA GLU A 273 14.88 9.22 -17.00
C GLU A 273 15.96 8.21 -17.44
N VAL A 274 15.99 7.82 -18.74
CA VAL A 274 16.93 6.84 -19.25
C VAL A 274 17.80 7.44 -20.36
N SER A 275 18.97 7.95 -19.97
CA SER A 275 19.94 8.60 -20.87
C SER A 275 21.10 7.71 -21.29
N LYS A 276 21.21 6.48 -20.74
CA LYS A 276 22.31 5.54 -20.99
C LYS A 276 21.75 4.15 -21.27
N ASP A 277 22.48 3.39 -22.10
CA ASP A 277 22.26 1.95 -22.27
C ASP A 277 23.16 1.17 -21.28
N ASP A 278 22.86 1.32 -19.97
CA ASP A 278 23.68 0.81 -18.85
C ASP A 278 22.73 0.30 -17.76
N PHE A 279 22.39 -0.98 -17.82
CA PHE A 279 21.47 -1.61 -16.88
C PHE A 279 21.99 -1.52 -15.43
N ASP A 280 23.26 -1.81 -15.21
CA ASP A 280 23.85 -1.88 -13.86
C ASP A 280 23.84 -0.51 -13.18
N TYR A 281 23.99 0.58 -13.98
CA TYR A 281 23.82 1.92 -13.46
C TYR A 281 22.42 2.16 -12.88
N TYR A 282 21.34 1.77 -13.58
CA TYR A 282 19.97 1.98 -13.12
C TYR A 282 19.61 1.06 -11.96
N GLN A 283 20.08 -0.18 -11.97
CA GLN A 283 19.94 -1.08 -10.83
C GLN A 283 20.55 -0.48 -9.56
N ALA A 284 21.78 0.05 -9.66
CA ALA A 284 22.45 0.72 -8.52
C ALA A 284 21.69 1.98 -8.06
N GLN A 285 21.12 2.76 -9.00
CA GLN A 285 20.31 3.94 -8.64
C GLN A 285 19.01 3.53 -7.93
N ALA A 286 18.33 2.48 -8.39
CA ALA A 286 17.11 1.96 -7.74
C ALA A 286 17.42 1.49 -6.32
N ALA A 287 18.47 0.70 -6.12
CA ALA A 287 18.92 0.25 -4.80
C ALA A 287 19.25 1.45 -3.88
N LYS A 288 19.98 2.44 -4.39
CA LYS A 288 20.30 3.65 -3.63
C LYS A 288 19.04 4.45 -3.23
N THR A 289 18.07 4.53 -4.13
CA THR A 289 16.80 5.23 -3.87
C THR A 289 16.03 4.51 -2.77
N TRP A 290 15.96 3.18 -2.82
CA TRP A 290 15.36 2.38 -1.76
C TRP A 290 16.10 2.52 -0.43
N ASN A 291 17.42 2.41 -0.43
CA ASN A 291 18.21 2.55 0.81
C ASN A 291 17.97 3.88 1.50
N LYS A 292 17.87 4.97 0.72
CA LYS A 292 17.53 6.30 1.25
C LYS A 292 16.15 6.32 1.93
N GLN A 293 15.17 5.60 1.41
CA GLN A 293 13.84 5.54 2.03
C GLN A 293 13.82 4.64 3.26
N LEU A 294 14.41 3.47 3.17
CA LEU A 294 14.47 2.51 4.27
C LEU A 294 15.26 3.03 5.47
N SER A 295 16.31 3.82 5.24
CA SER A 295 17.11 4.43 6.32
C SER A 295 16.38 5.50 7.14
N LYS A 296 15.16 5.89 6.76
CA LYS A 296 14.35 6.81 7.57
C LYS A 296 13.89 6.21 8.90
N ILE A 297 13.80 4.88 8.97
CA ILE A 297 13.53 4.17 10.22
C ILE A 297 14.59 3.08 10.40
N GLU A 298 15.47 3.28 11.36
CA GLU A 298 16.51 2.32 11.73
C GLU A 298 16.02 1.44 12.88
N VAL A 299 16.11 0.14 12.73
CA VAL A 299 15.82 -0.82 13.78
C VAL A 299 17.03 -1.70 14.06
N LYS A 300 17.24 -2.07 15.34
CA LYS A 300 18.23 -3.05 15.73
C LYS A 300 17.58 -4.34 16.17
N SER A 301 18.09 -5.45 15.71
CA SER A 301 17.72 -6.79 16.17
C SER A 301 18.90 -7.73 16.00
N SER A 302 19.00 -8.74 16.88
CA SER A 302 19.84 -9.90 16.67
C SER A 302 19.17 -11.00 15.86
N ASP A 303 17.85 -10.88 15.65
CA ASP A 303 17.04 -11.77 14.80
C ASP A 303 16.96 -11.17 13.40
N THR A 304 17.61 -11.82 12.44
CA THR A 304 17.65 -11.37 11.05
C THR A 304 16.27 -11.48 10.38
N ASP A 305 15.45 -12.44 10.75
CA ASP A 305 14.10 -12.58 10.19
C ASP A 305 13.20 -11.42 10.61
N ASP A 306 13.33 -10.91 11.83
CA ASP A 306 12.61 -9.72 12.26
C ASP A 306 13.07 -8.46 11.49
N LEU A 307 14.37 -8.34 11.16
CA LEU A 307 14.87 -7.27 10.28
C LEU A 307 14.29 -7.40 8.88
N VAL A 308 14.29 -8.61 8.30
CA VAL A 308 13.72 -8.86 6.96
C VAL A 308 12.24 -8.52 6.93
N LYS A 309 11.46 -8.97 7.90
CA LYS A 309 10.03 -8.63 7.99
C LYS A 309 9.80 -7.12 8.07
N PHE A 310 10.58 -6.42 8.91
CA PHE A 310 10.44 -4.98 9.10
C PHE A 310 10.76 -4.18 7.84
N TYR A 311 11.93 -4.41 7.23
CA TYR A 311 12.32 -3.65 6.04
C TYR A 311 11.53 -4.04 4.81
N THR A 312 11.03 -5.28 4.71
CA THR A 312 10.09 -5.67 3.66
C THR A 312 8.72 -5.02 3.87
N ALA A 313 8.21 -4.94 5.10
CA ALA A 313 6.98 -4.21 5.38
C ALA A 313 7.13 -2.70 5.07
N LEU A 314 8.24 -2.09 5.45
CA LEU A 314 8.52 -0.70 5.10
C LEU A 314 8.64 -0.50 3.57
N TYR A 315 9.24 -1.45 2.85
CA TYR A 315 9.27 -1.50 1.38
C TYR A 315 7.85 -1.60 0.80
N HIS A 316 7.04 -2.57 1.22
CA HIS A 316 5.67 -2.75 0.73
C HIS A 316 4.79 -1.52 0.96
N SER A 317 4.94 -0.82 2.10
CA SER A 317 4.19 0.42 2.38
C SER A 317 4.47 1.57 1.39
N MET A 318 5.54 1.48 0.59
CA MET A 318 5.94 2.50 -0.40
C MET A 318 5.76 2.03 -1.86
N ILE A 319 5.06 0.90 -2.08
CA ILE A 319 4.71 0.44 -3.43
C ILE A 319 3.56 1.25 -4.01
N ALA A 320 2.53 1.48 -3.22
CA ALA A 320 1.37 2.30 -3.54
C ALA A 320 1.18 3.40 -2.48
N PRO A 321 0.54 4.54 -2.81
CA PRO A 321 0.05 4.97 -4.13
C PRO A 321 1.16 5.17 -5.15
N THR A 322 0.83 5.19 -6.45
CA THR A 322 1.82 5.28 -7.53
C THR A 322 1.79 6.65 -8.20
N ILE A 323 2.94 7.15 -8.63
CA ILE A 323 3.02 8.35 -9.48
C ILE A 323 2.13 8.16 -10.71
N TYR A 324 1.30 9.16 -11.00
CA TYR A 324 0.41 9.19 -12.16
C TYR A 324 0.46 10.55 -12.86
N SER A 325 1.68 11.01 -13.11
CA SER A 325 1.96 12.18 -13.94
C SER A 325 3.27 11.99 -14.69
N ASP A 326 3.33 12.50 -15.93
CA ASP A 326 4.53 12.53 -16.73
C ASP A 326 5.58 13.49 -16.14
N VAL A 327 6.82 13.42 -16.63
CA VAL A 327 7.92 14.29 -16.16
C VAL A 327 7.64 15.78 -16.36
N ASP A 328 6.74 16.14 -17.28
CA ASP A 328 6.31 17.53 -17.50
C ASP A 328 5.09 17.92 -16.65
N GLY A 329 4.64 17.03 -15.75
CA GLY A 329 3.50 17.21 -14.85
C GLY A 329 2.14 16.89 -15.47
N SER A 330 2.06 16.46 -16.72
CA SER A 330 0.79 16.13 -17.38
C SER A 330 0.19 14.83 -16.80
N TYR A 331 -1.13 14.79 -16.58
CA TYR A 331 -1.86 13.61 -16.12
C TYR A 331 -3.28 13.59 -16.67
N TYR A 332 -3.90 12.41 -16.69
CA TYR A 332 -5.28 12.20 -17.14
C TYR A 332 -6.23 12.19 -15.95
N GLY A 333 -7.20 13.12 -15.95
CA GLY A 333 -8.12 13.30 -14.82
C GLY A 333 -9.40 12.46 -14.93
N PRO A 334 -10.20 12.36 -13.84
CA PRO A 334 -11.48 11.64 -13.82
C PRO A 334 -12.55 12.27 -14.71
N ASP A 335 -12.40 13.52 -15.14
CA ASP A 335 -13.23 14.23 -16.11
C ASP A 335 -12.87 13.89 -17.57
N GLN A 336 -11.95 12.94 -17.78
CA GLN A 336 -11.46 12.49 -19.08
C GLN A 336 -10.70 13.59 -19.85
N GLN A 337 -10.10 14.53 -19.13
CA GLN A 337 -9.27 15.59 -19.69
C GLN A 337 -7.83 15.46 -19.24
N ILE A 338 -6.91 16.03 -20.03
CA ILE A 338 -5.51 16.14 -19.67
C ILE A 338 -5.31 17.39 -18.83
N HIS A 339 -4.73 17.21 -17.66
CA HIS A 339 -4.40 18.27 -16.71
C HIS A 339 -2.90 18.37 -16.48
N LYS A 340 -2.48 19.37 -15.70
CA LYS A 340 -1.08 19.55 -15.35
C LYS A 340 -0.90 19.82 -13.86
N ALA A 341 -0.01 19.06 -13.24
CA ALA A 341 0.44 19.22 -11.87
C ALA A 341 1.67 20.13 -11.83
N ASP A 342 1.47 21.43 -11.67
CA ASP A 342 2.56 22.41 -11.64
C ASP A 342 3.14 22.52 -10.22
N GLY A 343 4.39 22.07 -10.04
CA GLY A 343 5.12 22.13 -8.77
C GLY A 343 4.65 21.12 -7.70
N TRP A 344 3.96 20.07 -8.12
CA TRP A 344 3.57 18.91 -7.30
C TRP A 344 3.47 17.66 -8.17
N THR A 345 3.40 16.48 -7.55
CA THR A 345 3.29 15.20 -8.24
C THR A 345 1.88 14.64 -8.06
N ASN A 346 1.22 14.24 -9.17
CA ASN A 346 -0.06 13.55 -9.09
C ASN A 346 0.14 12.04 -8.88
N TYR A 347 -0.72 11.45 -8.06
CA TYR A 347 -0.71 10.03 -7.71
C TYR A 347 -2.04 9.37 -8.06
N SER A 348 -1.99 8.04 -8.19
CA SER A 348 -3.14 7.15 -8.37
C SER A 348 -2.96 5.89 -7.52
N THR A 349 -3.90 4.95 -7.61
CA THR A 349 -3.88 3.68 -6.87
C THR A 349 -4.05 3.92 -5.36
N PHE A 350 -5.19 4.52 -5.01
CA PHE A 350 -5.53 4.83 -3.64
C PHE A 350 -6.60 3.87 -3.10
N SER A 351 -6.22 2.94 -2.25
CA SER A 351 -7.10 2.05 -1.50
C SER A 351 -7.44 2.69 -0.14
N LEU A 352 -8.27 3.73 -0.15
CA LEU A 352 -8.40 4.63 1.01
C LEU A 352 -9.12 4.01 2.20
N TRP A 353 -10.03 3.03 1.99
CA TRP A 353 -10.67 2.29 3.08
C TRP A 353 -9.65 1.54 3.95
N ASP A 354 -8.57 1.06 3.32
CA ASP A 354 -7.49 0.35 3.97
C ASP A 354 -6.46 1.32 4.54
N THR A 355 -5.89 2.16 3.70
CA THR A 355 -4.65 2.89 3.93
C THR A 355 -4.79 4.11 4.86
N TYR A 356 -6.02 4.64 5.08
CA TYR A 356 -6.22 5.74 6.02
C TYR A 356 -5.85 5.37 7.45
N ARG A 357 -5.87 4.07 7.79
CA ARG A 357 -5.71 3.53 9.15
C ARG A 357 -4.26 3.60 9.64
N ALA A 358 -3.29 3.21 8.81
CA ALA A 358 -1.87 3.22 9.18
C ALA A 358 -0.94 3.74 8.07
N SER A 359 -1.14 3.42 6.78
CA SER A 359 -0.21 3.80 5.71
C SER A 359 -0.11 5.32 5.55
N HIS A 360 -1.23 6.03 5.43
CA HIS A 360 -1.21 7.50 5.36
C HIS A 360 -0.69 8.14 6.65
N PRO A 361 -1.07 7.71 7.87
CA PRO A 361 -0.40 8.15 9.09
C PRO A 361 1.11 7.93 9.10
N LEU A 362 1.62 6.82 8.55
CA LEU A 362 3.06 6.55 8.42
C LEU A 362 3.72 7.55 7.47
N PHE A 363 3.09 7.87 6.33
CA PHE A 363 3.60 8.84 5.37
C PHE A 363 3.73 10.25 5.97
N THR A 364 2.95 10.59 6.98
CA THR A 364 3.11 11.88 7.68
C THR A 364 4.47 12.04 8.33
N TYR A 365 5.19 10.95 8.61
CA TYR A 365 6.54 10.93 9.16
C TYR A 365 7.61 10.65 8.12
N THR A 366 7.37 9.65 7.27
CA THR A 366 8.37 9.18 6.31
C THR A 366 8.36 9.97 5.01
N GLU A 367 7.19 10.45 4.58
CA GLU A 367 6.95 11.07 3.25
C GLU A 367 6.08 12.34 3.30
N PRO A 368 6.33 13.32 4.18
CA PRO A 368 5.42 14.45 4.40
C PRO A 368 5.21 15.31 3.14
N GLU A 369 6.20 15.42 2.25
CA GLU A 369 6.08 16.14 0.99
C GLU A 369 5.14 15.39 0.02
N ARG A 370 5.30 14.05 -0.09
CA ARG A 370 4.42 13.21 -0.90
C ARG A 370 2.99 13.18 -0.33
N ALA A 371 2.84 13.08 0.98
CA ALA A 371 1.52 13.17 1.63
C ALA A 371 0.79 14.48 1.28
N ASN A 372 1.50 15.60 1.26
CA ASN A 372 0.95 16.88 0.80
C ASN A 372 0.54 16.85 -0.68
N ASP A 373 1.34 16.26 -1.55
CA ASP A 373 1.03 16.17 -2.98
C ASP A 373 -0.14 15.23 -3.26
N MET A 374 -0.27 14.13 -2.50
CA MET A 374 -1.44 13.23 -2.54
C MET A 374 -2.73 14.00 -2.21
N ILE A 375 -2.71 14.85 -1.17
CA ILE A 375 -3.87 15.68 -0.80
C ILE A 375 -4.20 16.69 -1.89
N LYS A 376 -3.19 17.34 -2.50
CA LYS A 376 -3.44 18.21 -3.67
C LYS A 376 -4.10 17.44 -4.80
N GLY A 377 -3.67 16.19 -5.04
CA GLY A 377 -4.30 15.28 -5.99
C GLY A 377 -5.78 15.03 -5.65
N PHE A 378 -6.12 14.77 -4.38
CA PHE A 378 -7.52 14.58 -3.93
C PHE A 378 -8.37 15.84 -4.17
N LEU A 379 -7.83 17.03 -3.90
CA LEU A 379 -8.55 18.26 -4.14
C LEU A 379 -8.75 18.53 -5.64
N LYS A 380 -7.78 18.20 -6.49
CA LYS A 380 -7.94 18.26 -7.94
C LYS A 380 -8.94 17.23 -8.45
N PHE A 381 -8.91 16.03 -7.90
CA PHE A 381 -9.91 15.00 -8.19
C PHE A 381 -11.33 15.47 -7.84
N TYR A 382 -11.51 16.12 -6.68
CA TYR A 382 -12.78 16.75 -6.30
C TYR A 382 -13.24 17.81 -7.32
N GLU A 383 -12.33 18.70 -7.74
CA GLU A 383 -12.64 19.73 -8.73
C GLU A 383 -13.11 19.15 -10.08
N GLN A 384 -12.57 17.99 -10.46
CA GLN A 384 -12.82 17.30 -11.74
C GLN A 384 -14.00 16.33 -11.66
N ASN A 385 -14.27 15.71 -10.51
CA ASN A 385 -15.27 14.66 -10.33
C ASN A 385 -16.49 15.09 -9.48
N GLY A 386 -16.41 16.21 -8.77
CA GLY A 386 -17.44 16.69 -7.85
C GLY A 386 -17.47 16.00 -6.48
N ALA A 387 -16.56 15.07 -6.21
CA ALA A 387 -16.36 14.40 -4.93
C ALA A 387 -14.89 14.02 -4.76
N LEU A 388 -14.45 13.85 -3.50
CA LEU A 388 -13.16 13.27 -3.19
C LEU A 388 -13.08 11.79 -3.65
N PRO A 389 -11.88 11.26 -3.93
CA PRO A 389 -11.75 9.87 -4.35
C PRO A 389 -12.12 8.89 -3.23
N LEU A 390 -12.67 7.76 -3.62
CA LEU A 390 -12.91 6.59 -2.78
C LEU A 390 -11.86 5.51 -3.04
N TRP A 391 -11.75 5.08 -4.30
CA TRP A 391 -10.73 4.18 -4.79
C TRP A 391 -10.29 4.60 -6.20
N ASN A 392 -9.34 5.52 -6.27
CA ASN A 392 -8.84 6.05 -7.55
C ASN A 392 -7.88 5.06 -8.21
N LEU A 393 -8.13 4.71 -9.46
CA LEU A 393 -7.25 3.88 -10.29
C LEU A 393 -7.10 4.47 -11.70
N TYR A 394 -5.89 4.90 -12.04
CA TYR A 394 -5.50 5.40 -13.37
C TYR A 394 -6.46 6.47 -13.93
N GLY A 395 -6.71 7.49 -13.12
CA GLY A 395 -7.57 8.63 -13.47
C GLY A 395 -9.07 8.39 -13.31
N TRP A 396 -9.51 7.24 -12.83
CA TRP A 396 -10.91 6.92 -12.63
C TRP A 396 -11.27 6.65 -11.16
N GLU A 397 -12.55 6.88 -10.82
CA GLU A 397 -13.14 6.39 -9.60
C GLU A 397 -13.73 4.99 -9.82
N THR A 398 -13.24 4.00 -9.10
CA THR A 398 -13.74 2.64 -9.21
C THR A 398 -14.99 2.39 -8.36
N ASN A 399 -15.28 3.28 -7.40
CA ASN A 399 -16.33 3.16 -6.38
C ASN A 399 -16.21 1.87 -5.55
N MET A 400 -15.02 1.32 -5.44
CA MET A 400 -14.78 0.11 -4.64
C MET A 400 -14.64 0.45 -3.16
N MET A 401 -15.08 -0.46 -2.29
CA MET A 401 -15.14 -0.32 -0.84
C MET A 401 -16.11 0.76 -0.36
N ILE A 402 -16.04 1.19 0.89
CA ILE A 402 -17.02 2.06 1.56
C ILE A 402 -16.35 3.26 2.23
N GLY A 403 -17.16 4.11 2.86
CA GLY A 403 -16.68 5.35 3.47
C GLY A 403 -16.45 6.45 2.44
N TYR A 404 -15.89 7.56 2.88
CA TYR A 404 -15.29 8.63 2.07
C TYR A 404 -13.93 9.02 2.67
N HIS A 405 -13.06 8.00 2.77
CA HIS A 405 -11.85 8.01 3.61
C HIS A 405 -10.68 8.85 3.07
N ALA A 406 -10.84 9.56 1.96
CA ALA A 406 -9.98 10.71 1.67
C ALA A 406 -10.10 11.78 2.77
N VAL A 407 -11.27 11.85 3.45
CA VAL A 407 -11.54 12.81 4.54
C VAL A 407 -10.59 12.62 5.72
N PRO A 408 -10.49 11.44 6.37
CA PRO A 408 -9.55 11.26 7.49
C PRO A 408 -8.09 11.50 7.07
N VAL A 409 -7.69 11.16 5.84
CA VAL A 409 -6.33 11.44 5.34
C VAL A 409 -6.05 12.94 5.28
N ILE A 410 -6.97 13.72 4.72
CA ILE A 410 -6.86 15.19 4.63
C ILE A 410 -6.82 15.80 6.04
N VAL A 411 -7.73 15.35 6.91
CA VAL A 411 -7.89 15.90 8.26
C VAL A 411 -6.69 15.56 9.15
N ASP A 412 -6.18 14.32 9.08
CA ASP A 412 -4.98 13.92 9.81
C ASP A 412 -3.78 14.80 9.44
N ALA A 413 -3.53 14.98 8.16
CA ALA A 413 -2.44 15.83 7.67
C ALA A 413 -2.62 17.30 8.10
N TYR A 414 -3.84 17.85 7.98
CA TYR A 414 -4.15 19.22 8.43
C TYR A 414 -3.88 19.42 9.92
N LEU A 415 -4.33 18.48 10.77
CA LEU A 415 -4.16 18.57 12.22
C LEU A 415 -2.70 18.42 12.64
N LYS A 416 -1.92 17.65 11.92
CA LYS A 416 -0.47 17.48 12.10
C LYS A 416 0.36 18.63 11.52
N GLY A 417 -0.26 19.60 10.87
CA GLY A 417 0.42 20.74 10.26
C GLY A 417 1.19 20.38 8.98
N ILE A 418 0.87 19.24 8.38
CA ILE A 418 1.36 18.87 7.06
C ILE A 418 0.45 19.53 6.05
N GLY A 419 0.98 20.40 5.24
CA GLY A 419 0.18 20.91 4.18
C GLY A 419 0.59 22.27 3.65
N ASN A 420 0.83 22.25 2.36
CA ASN A 420 0.85 23.44 1.50
C ASN A 420 -0.35 23.32 0.54
N PHE A 421 -1.53 23.03 1.10
CA PHE A 421 -2.83 22.99 0.42
C PHE A 421 -3.80 23.99 1.07
N ASP A 422 -4.83 24.39 0.32
CA ASP A 422 -5.86 25.32 0.83
C ASP A 422 -6.81 24.57 1.81
N PRO A 423 -6.81 24.88 3.12
CA PRO A 423 -7.67 24.22 4.10
C PRO A 423 -9.16 24.55 3.95
N GLU A 424 -9.51 25.74 3.41
CA GLU A 424 -10.90 26.09 3.12
C GLU A 424 -11.45 25.22 1.99
N LYS A 425 -10.68 25.06 0.92
CA LYS A 425 -11.01 24.18 -0.19
C LYS A 425 -11.07 22.71 0.24
N ALA A 426 -10.18 22.30 1.11
CA ALA A 426 -10.16 20.93 1.65
C ALA A 426 -11.43 20.65 2.47
N LEU A 427 -11.83 21.56 3.37
CA LEU A 427 -13.05 21.41 4.13
C LEU A 427 -14.30 21.45 3.22
N GLU A 428 -14.33 22.33 2.22
CA GLU A 428 -15.40 22.36 1.19
C GLU A 428 -15.54 21.01 0.49
N ALA A 429 -14.45 20.42 0.02
CA ALA A 429 -14.42 19.13 -0.67
C ALA A 429 -14.92 17.98 0.24
N CYS A 430 -14.50 17.96 1.51
CA CYS A 430 -14.96 16.99 2.49
C CYS A 430 -16.48 17.10 2.71
N ILE A 431 -17.01 18.31 2.93
CA ILE A 431 -18.44 18.56 3.13
C ILE A 431 -19.26 18.19 1.88
N ALA A 432 -18.78 18.58 0.70
CA ALA A 432 -19.47 18.26 -0.57
C ALA A 432 -19.57 16.74 -0.77
N THR A 433 -18.49 16.00 -0.51
CA THR A 433 -18.47 14.55 -0.60
C THR A 433 -19.45 13.90 0.39
N ALA A 434 -19.45 14.33 1.65
CA ALA A 434 -20.33 13.81 2.71
C ALA A 434 -21.80 14.20 2.54
N ASN A 435 -22.13 15.04 1.56
CA ASN A 435 -23.49 15.54 1.29
C ASN A 435 -24.08 15.09 -0.06
N ARG A 436 -23.46 14.15 -0.76
CA ARG A 436 -23.98 13.58 -2.02
C ARG A 436 -25.18 12.68 -1.76
N ASP A 437 -26.40 13.24 -1.79
CA ASP A 437 -27.64 12.52 -1.50
C ASP A 437 -27.95 11.36 -2.45
N ASP A 438 -27.47 11.43 -3.67
CA ASP A 438 -27.64 10.44 -4.74
C ASP A 438 -26.60 9.31 -4.70
N TYR A 439 -25.66 9.33 -3.73
CA TYR A 439 -24.50 8.45 -3.71
C TYR A 439 -24.49 7.52 -2.51
N ARG A 440 -24.45 6.20 -2.77
CA ARG A 440 -24.16 5.10 -1.84
C ARG A 440 -24.90 5.15 -0.48
N GLY A 441 -26.15 5.62 -0.49
CA GLY A 441 -27.02 5.67 0.70
C GLY A 441 -26.79 6.89 1.62
N ILE A 442 -25.96 7.87 1.22
CA ILE A 442 -25.71 9.10 2.01
C ILE A 442 -27.01 9.89 2.25
N GLY A 443 -27.91 9.97 1.26
CA GLY A 443 -29.19 10.65 1.42
C GLY A 443 -30.04 10.01 2.53
N ASP A 444 -30.13 8.69 2.56
CA ASP A 444 -30.85 7.97 3.62
C ASP A 444 -30.13 8.10 4.97
N TYR A 445 -28.81 7.99 4.99
CA TYR A 445 -28.01 8.19 6.19
C TYR A 445 -28.24 9.56 6.83
N LYS A 446 -28.30 10.62 6.03
CA LYS A 446 -28.60 11.99 6.51
C LYS A 446 -30.03 12.10 7.05
N LYS A 447 -31.01 11.46 6.40
CA LYS A 447 -32.43 11.52 6.74
C LYS A 447 -32.80 10.65 7.93
N LEU A 448 -32.33 9.41 7.97
CA LEU A 448 -32.70 8.39 8.94
C LEU A 448 -31.71 8.29 10.11
N GLY A 449 -30.50 8.80 9.93
CA GLY A 449 -29.39 8.61 10.86
C GLY A 449 -28.71 7.25 10.73
N TYR A 450 -28.97 6.52 9.65
CA TYR A 450 -28.29 5.26 9.26
C TYR A 450 -28.60 4.95 7.80
N VAL A 451 -27.78 4.11 7.19
CA VAL A 451 -28.04 3.53 5.87
C VAL A 451 -28.94 2.31 6.07
N PRO A 452 -30.14 2.23 5.46
CA PRO A 452 -31.04 1.11 5.68
C PRO A 452 -30.58 -0.15 4.94
N ALA A 453 -30.90 -1.32 5.53
CA ALA A 453 -30.84 -2.60 4.86
C ALA A 453 -31.97 -2.66 3.82
N TYR A 454 -31.62 -2.63 2.54
CA TYR A 454 -32.62 -2.58 1.45
C TYR A 454 -33.24 -3.94 1.14
N GLY A 455 -32.73 -5.02 1.73
CA GLY A 455 -33.32 -6.38 1.61
C GLY A 455 -33.22 -6.97 0.19
N ASP A 456 -32.35 -6.45 -0.66
CA ASP A 456 -32.11 -6.99 -2.00
C ASP A 456 -30.90 -7.93 -1.99
N PRO A 457 -31.07 -9.26 -1.94
CA PRO A 457 -29.99 -10.22 -1.89
C PRO A 457 -29.10 -10.22 -3.16
N LYS A 458 -29.50 -9.52 -4.23
CA LYS A 458 -28.69 -9.36 -5.44
C LYS A 458 -27.70 -8.20 -5.36
N LYS A 459 -27.82 -7.34 -4.33
CA LYS A 459 -26.89 -6.23 -4.05
C LYS A 459 -25.96 -6.60 -2.92
N TRP A 460 -25.03 -7.50 -3.17
CA TRP A 460 -24.01 -7.91 -2.19
C TRP A 460 -23.20 -6.73 -1.64
N GLU A 461 -23.15 -5.60 -2.34
CA GLU A 461 -22.50 -4.35 -1.90
C GLU A 461 -23.45 -3.41 -1.14
N ASN A 462 -24.49 -3.91 -0.52
CA ASN A 462 -25.39 -3.07 0.28
C ASN A 462 -24.62 -2.44 1.46
N TRP A 463 -23.94 -3.25 2.25
CA TRP A 463 -23.05 -2.86 3.36
C TRP A 463 -23.64 -1.78 4.27
N SER A 464 -24.93 -1.86 4.52
CA SER A 464 -25.69 -0.80 5.20
C SER A 464 -25.17 -0.49 6.59
N LEU A 465 -24.86 -1.53 7.37
CA LEU A 465 -24.30 -1.39 8.72
C LEU A 465 -22.91 -0.76 8.66
N SER A 466 -22.03 -1.32 7.83
CA SER A 466 -20.66 -0.85 7.69
C SER A 466 -20.60 0.60 7.20
N LYS A 467 -21.40 0.97 6.18
CA LYS A 467 -21.50 2.35 5.71
C LYS A 467 -21.93 3.31 6.81
N THR A 468 -22.88 2.91 7.66
CA THR A 468 -23.34 3.75 8.78
C THR A 468 -22.21 4.05 9.76
N LEU A 469 -21.40 3.06 10.10
CA LEU A 469 -20.28 3.20 11.04
C LEU A 469 -19.14 4.03 10.44
N GLU A 470 -18.75 3.75 9.20
CA GLU A 470 -17.66 4.43 8.51
C GLU A 470 -18.02 5.90 8.20
N TYR A 471 -19.24 6.19 7.75
CA TYR A 471 -19.70 7.57 7.55
C TYR A 471 -19.73 8.37 8.86
N ALA A 472 -20.07 7.73 9.99
CA ALA A 472 -20.02 8.40 11.29
C ALA A 472 -18.59 8.78 11.70
N TYR A 473 -17.58 7.97 11.35
CA TYR A 473 -16.19 8.31 11.57
C TYR A 473 -15.72 9.44 10.64
N ASP A 474 -16.04 9.37 9.36
CA ASP A 474 -15.68 10.42 8.40
C ASP A 474 -16.31 11.78 8.78
N ASP A 475 -17.58 11.76 9.23
CA ASP A 475 -18.26 12.95 9.74
C ASP A 475 -17.59 13.54 10.99
N TYR A 476 -17.09 12.69 11.89
CA TYR A 476 -16.28 13.13 13.03
C TYR A 476 -14.99 13.83 12.59
N CYS A 477 -14.36 13.33 11.55
CA CYS A 477 -13.16 13.95 10.97
C CYS A 477 -13.49 15.35 10.45
N ILE A 478 -14.58 15.51 9.66
CA ILE A 478 -15.04 16.83 9.17
C ILE A 478 -15.31 17.77 10.33
N ALA A 479 -16.05 17.31 11.35
CA ALA A 479 -16.38 18.10 12.53
C ALA A 479 -15.12 18.60 13.24
N THR A 480 -14.12 17.74 13.38
CA THR A 480 -12.84 18.04 14.06
C THR A 480 -12.04 19.09 13.29
N MET A 481 -11.95 18.97 11.96
CA MET A 481 -11.32 19.98 11.10
C MET A 481 -12.06 21.32 11.19
N ALA A 482 -13.39 21.32 11.04
CA ALA A 482 -14.21 22.52 11.12
C ALA A 482 -14.06 23.23 12.47
N LYS A 483 -14.03 22.48 13.57
CA LYS A 483 -13.77 23.01 14.91
C LYS A 483 -12.40 23.69 15.00
N LYS A 484 -11.35 23.04 14.47
CA LYS A 484 -9.99 23.59 14.44
C LYS A 484 -9.91 24.89 13.63
N MET A 485 -10.72 25.00 12.56
CA MET A 485 -10.85 26.21 11.72
C MET A 485 -11.78 27.28 12.32
N GLY A 486 -12.42 27.04 13.49
CA GLY A 486 -13.36 27.98 14.12
C GLY A 486 -14.75 28.01 13.49
N LYS A 487 -15.11 27.04 12.64
CA LYS A 487 -16.41 26.95 11.95
C LYS A 487 -17.40 26.14 12.79
N LYS A 488 -17.88 26.78 13.85
CA LYS A 488 -18.68 26.14 14.90
C LYS A 488 -19.96 25.46 14.38
N GLU A 489 -20.71 26.10 13.51
CA GLU A 489 -22.00 25.57 13.00
C GLU A 489 -21.79 24.27 12.22
N ILE A 490 -20.77 24.23 11.37
CA ILE A 490 -20.36 23.01 10.61
C ILE A 490 -19.91 21.94 11.59
N ALA A 491 -19.07 22.29 12.57
CA ALA A 491 -18.59 21.33 13.56
C ALA A 491 -19.77 20.72 14.35
N ASP A 492 -20.72 21.51 14.82
CA ASP A 492 -21.87 21.04 15.59
C ASP A 492 -22.76 20.09 14.76
N GLU A 493 -22.99 20.40 13.47
CA GLU A 493 -23.74 19.56 12.54
C GLU A 493 -23.07 18.19 12.37
N PHE A 494 -21.81 18.18 12.01
CA PHE A 494 -21.09 16.94 11.73
C PHE A 494 -20.77 16.14 13.01
N TYR A 495 -20.57 16.76 14.17
CA TYR A 495 -20.51 16.02 15.44
C TYR A 495 -21.82 15.32 15.79
N LYS A 496 -22.96 15.90 15.43
CA LYS A 496 -24.25 15.23 15.59
C LYS A 496 -24.36 14.01 14.68
N ARG A 497 -23.93 14.12 13.41
CA ARG A 497 -23.91 13.00 12.46
C ARG A 497 -22.94 11.91 12.89
N ALA A 498 -21.79 12.27 13.45
CA ALA A 498 -20.81 11.34 14.01
C ALA A 498 -21.36 10.44 15.12
N GLN A 499 -22.51 10.77 15.73
CA GLN A 499 -23.18 9.94 16.72
C GLN A 499 -24.15 8.92 16.10
N ASN A 500 -24.31 8.89 14.79
CA ASN A 500 -25.27 8.02 14.08
C ASN A 500 -24.97 6.52 14.27
N TYR A 501 -23.72 6.13 14.61
CA TYR A 501 -23.39 4.77 14.99
C TYR A 501 -24.29 4.21 16.11
N ARG A 502 -24.83 5.07 17.00
CA ARG A 502 -25.72 4.68 18.09
C ARG A 502 -27.07 4.15 17.60
N ASN A 503 -27.51 4.59 16.43
CA ASN A 503 -28.80 4.22 15.85
C ASN A 503 -28.82 2.75 15.38
N VAL A 504 -27.67 2.13 15.16
CA VAL A 504 -27.56 0.73 14.74
C VAL A 504 -27.14 -0.22 15.87
N TYR A 505 -26.93 0.29 17.09
CA TYR A 505 -26.72 -0.55 18.27
C TYR A 505 -28.04 -1.14 18.76
N ASN A 506 -28.11 -2.47 18.84
CA ASN A 506 -29.28 -3.18 19.39
C ASN A 506 -29.00 -3.65 20.83
N PRO A 507 -29.64 -3.04 21.86
CA PRO A 507 -29.43 -3.44 23.25
C PRO A 507 -29.83 -4.89 23.56
N ALA A 508 -30.76 -5.46 22.77
CA ALA A 508 -31.23 -6.84 22.99
C ALA A 508 -30.20 -7.89 22.60
N THR A 509 -29.37 -7.60 21.58
CA THR A 509 -28.27 -8.48 21.13
C THR A 509 -26.91 -8.02 21.64
N SER A 510 -26.80 -6.76 22.08
CA SER A 510 -25.54 -6.10 22.41
C SER A 510 -24.54 -6.04 21.24
N PHE A 511 -25.07 -5.96 20.00
CA PHE A 511 -24.28 -5.81 18.77
C PHE A 511 -24.78 -4.62 17.94
N MET A 512 -23.90 -4.12 17.04
CA MET A 512 -24.31 -3.31 15.92
C MET A 512 -25.08 -4.20 14.94
N GLN A 513 -26.26 -3.77 14.51
CA GLN A 513 -27.18 -4.60 13.75
C GLN A 513 -27.85 -3.80 12.64
N PRO A 514 -27.95 -4.35 11.41
CA PRO A 514 -28.64 -3.68 10.30
C PRO A 514 -30.12 -3.34 10.65
N ARG A 515 -30.62 -2.23 10.08
CA ARG A 515 -32.00 -1.80 10.23
C ARG A 515 -32.66 -1.55 8.87
N ASP A 516 -33.94 -1.88 8.75
CA ASP A 516 -34.74 -1.59 7.57
C ASP A 516 -35.13 -0.09 7.48
N GLU A 517 -35.73 0.35 6.37
CA GLU A 517 -36.24 1.71 6.18
C GLU A 517 -37.29 2.14 7.21
N LYS A 518 -37.97 1.20 7.86
CA LYS A 518 -38.99 1.46 8.90
C LYS A 518 -38.39 1.53 10.30
N GLY A 519 -37.10 1.30 10.44
CA GLY A 519 -36.37 1.33 11.70
C GLY A 519 -36.36 0.01 12.47
N ASN A 520 -36.81 -1.09 11.91
CA ASN A 520 -36.74 -2.38 12.56
C ASN A 520 -35.35 -2.98 12.39
N PHE A 521 -34.82 -3.59 13.46
CA PHE A 521 -33.60 -4.38 13.36
C PHE A 521 -33.84 -5.68 12.59
N ALA A 522 -32.83 -6.19 11.87
CA ALA A 522 -32.89 -7.45 11.14
C ALA A 522 -33.31 -8.61 12.07
N ALA A 523 -34.39 -9.32 11.72
CA ALA A 523 -35.02 -10.29 12.63
C ALA A 523 -34.16 -11.52 12.90
N ASN A 524 -33.36 -11.97 11.94
CA ASN A 524 -32.55 -13.19 12.01
C ASN A 524 -31.04 -12.85 12.11
N PHE A 525 -30.68 -11.82 12.86
CA PHE A 525 -29.30 -11.43 13.02
C PHE A 525 -28.51 -12.46 13.85
N SER A 526 -27.41 -12.94 13.30
CA SER A 526 -26.36 -13.64 14.04
C SER A 526 -25.04 -12.86 13.87
N PRO A 527 -24.30 -12.59 14.93
CA PRO A 527 -23.01 -11.88 14.81
C PRO A 527 -21.93 -12.69 14.09
N ASP A 528 -22.14 -13.98 13.88
CA ASP A 528 -21.22 -14.88 13.17
C ASP A 528 -21.43 -14.84 11.65
N ASP A 529 -22.58 -14.32 11.20
CA ASP A 529 -22.98 -14.40 9.80
C ASP A 529 -22.27 -13.29 8.98
N TYR A 530 -21.76 -13.68 7.82
CA TYR A 530 -21.30 -12.77 6.77
C TYR A 530 -22.48 -12.45 5.85
N THR A 531 -22.88 -11.18 5.82
CA THR A 531 -24.09 -10.75 5.11
C THR A 531 -23.80 -9.57 4.19
N GLU A 532 -24.70 -9.31 3.24
CA GLU A 532 -24.62 -8.16 2.35
C GLU A 532 -24.66 -6.79 3.06
N ASP A 533 -25.03 -6.74 4.32
CA ASP A 533 -25.09 -5.51 5.12
C ASP A 533 -23.79 -5.18 5.84
N ILE A 534 -22.83 -6.10 5.88
CA ILE A 534 -21.53 -5.95 6.55
C ILE A 534 -20.40 -6.16 5.53
N CYS A 535 -19.57 -5.16 5.34
CA CYS A 535 -18.49 -5.19 4.37
C CYS A 535 -17.40 -6.18 4.80
N GLU A 536 -17.19 -7.24 4.02
CA GLU A 536 -16.10 -8.23 4.19
C GLU A 536 -15.87 -8.75 5.60
N SER A 537 -16.90 -8.72 6.43
CA SER A 537 -16.79 -8.98 7.86
C SER A 537 -18.10 -9.53 8.42
N ASN A 538 -18.08 -9.89 9.70
CA ASN A 538 -19.27 -10.24 10.45
C ASN A 538 -19.54 -9.25 11.60
N GLY A 539 -20.57 -9.52 12.39
CA GLY A 539 -20.97 -8.65 13.48
C GLY A 539 -19.94 -8.52 14.60
N TRP A 540 -19.09 -9.53 14.82
CA TRP A 540 -18.00 -9.47 15.78
C TRP A 540 -16.90 -8.49 15.34
N GLN A 541 -16.51 -8.53 14.08
CA GLN A 541 -15.41 -7.75 13.53
C GLN A 541 -15.80 -6.29 13.39
N TYR A 542 -17.00 -6.00 12.89
CA TYR A 542 -17.42 -4.61 12.64
C TYR A 542 -17.96 -3.87 13.86
N PHE A 543 -18.26 -4.55 14.96
CA PHE A 543 -18.76 -3.93 16.19
C PHE A 543 -17.88 -2.78 16.70
N TRP A 544 -16.59 -2.88 16.50
CA TRP A 544 -15.58 -1.98 17.06
C TRP A 544 -15.26 -0.76 16.17
N SER A 545 -15.88 -0.64 15.00
CA SER A 545 -15.62 0.44 14.04
C SER A 545 -16.22 1.78 14.49
N VAL A 546 -15.85 2.19 15.71
CA VAL A 546 -16.21 3.47 16.37
C VAL A 546 -14.97 4.06 17.05
N PRO A 547 -13.84 4.25 16.34
CA PRO A 547 -12.61 4.73 16.99
C PRO A 547 -12.73 6.16 17.53
N GLN A 548 -13.64 6.96 16.99
CA GLN A 548 -13.88 8.34 17.37
C GLN A 548 -14.57 8.51 18.73
N ASP A 549 -15.28 7.51 19.24
CA ASP A 549 -16.08 7.63 20.46
C ASP A 549 -16.05 6.32 21.29
N LEU A 550 -14.86 5.91 21.69
CA LEU A 550 -14.70 4.70 22.51
C LEU A 550 -15.39 4.80 23.87
N ASP A 551 -15.50 6.01 24.47
CA ASP A 551 -16.27 6.22 25.71
C ASP A 551 -17.77 5.99 25.46
N GLY A 552 -18.27 6.49 24.33
CA GLY A 552 -19.65 6.24 23.91
C GLY A 552 -19.92 4.76 23.66
N LEU A 553 -18.98 4.03 23.03
CA LEU A 553 -19.11 2.59 22.80
C LEU A 553 -19.09 1.79 24.11
N VAL A 554 -18.20 2.14 25.07
CA VAL A 554 -18.21 1.56 26.43
C VAL A 554 -19.55 1.84 27.11
N GLY A 555 -20.09 3.05 26.96
CA GLY A 555 -21.42 3.42 27.52
C GLY A 555 -22.56 2.60 26.92
N LEU A 556 -22.52 2.26 25.63
CA LEU A 556 -23.53 1.40 24.98
C LEU A 556 -23.46 -0.04 25.52
N VAL A 557 -22.27 -0.58 25.74
CA VAL A 557 -22.05 -1.91 26.32
C VAL A 557 -22.41 -1.95 27.82
N GLY A 558 -22.33 -0.81 28.51
CA GLY A 558 -22.78 -0.61 29.88
C GLY A 558 -21.70 -0.38 30.91
N SER A 559 -20.51 -0.98 30.79
CA SER A 559 -19.35 -0.73 31.66
C SER A 559 -18.04 -1.16 31.00
N LYS A 560 -16.89 -0.72 31.57
CA LYS A 560 -15.54 -1.15 31.14
C LYS A 560 -15.33 -2.65 31.31
N GLU A 561 -15.90 -3.25 32.36
CA GLU A 561 -15.79 -4.70 32.61
C GLU A 561 -16.52 -5.48 31.51
N ARG A 562 -17.76 -5.11 31.16
CA ARG A 562 -18.51 -5.75 30.09
C ARG A 562 -17.86 -5.53 28.71
N PHE A 563 -17.26 -4.37 28.50
CA PHE A 563 -16.50 -4.09 27.29
C PHE A 563 -15.28 -5.03 27.19
N ALA A 564 -14.54 -5.21 28.30
CA ALA A 564 -13.43 -6.16 28.35
C ALA A 564 -13.87 -7.60 28.14
N GLU A 565 -15.02 -8.04 28.74
CA GLU A 565 -15.60 -9.36 28.54
C GLU A 565 -16.00 -9.59 27.06
N LYS A 566 -16.52 -8.55 26.39
CA LYS A 566 -16.87 -8.63 24.96
C LYS A 566 -15.63 -8.73 24.08
N LEU A 567 -14.55 -7.98 24.40
CA LEU A 567 -13.25 -8.15 23.74
C LEU A 567 -12.71 -9.57 23.97
N ASP A 568 -12.70 -10.07 25.21
CA ASP A 568 -12.27 -11.43 25.51
C ASP A 568 -13.06 -12.47 24.71
N SER A 569 -14.38 -12.26 24.59
CA SER A 569 -15.24 -13.14 23.79
C SER A 569 -14.83 -13.12 22.32
N MET A 570 -14.53 -11.96 21.73
CA MET A 570 -14.06 -11.87 20.35
C MET A 570 -12.79 -12.71 20.12
N PHE A 571 -11.82 -12.64 21.02
CA PHE A 571 -10.52 -13.32 20.88
C PHE A 571 -10.56 -14.81 21.26
N THR A 572 -11.60 -15.28 21.93
CA THR A 572 -11.69 -16.67 22.43
C THR A 572 -12.83 -17.48 21.80
N TYR A 573 -13.82 -16.80 21.20
CA TYR A 573 -14.94 -17.47 20.58
C TYR A 573 -14.53 -18.15 19.27
N VAL A 574 -14.74 -19.45 19.19
CA VAL A 574 -14.50 -20.24 17.97
C VAL A 574 -15.86 -20.52 17.31
N PRO A 575 -16.08 -20.11 16.06
CA PRO A 575 -17.32 -20.38 15.36
C PRO A 575 -17.54 -21.88 15.18
N LYS A 576 -18.82 -22.30 15.05
CA LYS A 576 -19.19 -23.70 14.92
C LYS A 576 -18.70 -24.38 13.64
N SER A 577 -18.43 -23.60 12.59
CA SER A 577 -17.80 -24.07 11.34
C SER A 577 -16.76 -23.04 10.90
N THR A 578 -15.55 -23.50 10.61
CA THR A 578 -14.47 -22.71 9.99
C THR A 578 -14.25 -23.12 8.53
N GLU A 579 -15.07 -24.05 8.00
CA GLU A 579 -14.87 -24.63 6.68
C GLU A 579 -15.35 -23.72 5.54
N ASP A 580 -16.20 -22.72 5.83
CA ASP A 580 -16.82 -21.83 4.84
C ASP A 580 -16.54 -20.33 5.12
N LEU A 581 -15.39 -19.99 5.68
CA LEU A 581 -15.03 -18.58 5.87
C LEU A 581 -14.77 -17.90 4.53
N PRO A 582 -15.22 -16.65 4.34
CA PRO A 582 -14.85 -15.86 3.17
C PRO A 582 -13.33 -15.70 3.06
N ILE A 583 -12.84 -15.53 1.83
CA ILE A 583 -11.40 -15.47 1.52
C ILE A 583 -10.65 -14.32 2.21
N PHE A 584 -11.33 -13.28 2.62
CA PHE A 584 -10.78 -12.15 3.38
C PHE A 584 -10.78 -12.40 4.90
N SER A 585 -11.39 -13.47 5.40
CA SER A 585 -11.40 -13.83 6.83
C SER A 585 -10.22 -14.73 7.17
N THR A 586 -9.05 -14.13 7.24
CA THR A 586 -7.76 -14.81 7.45
C THR A 586 -7.03 -14.25 8.68
N GLY A 587 -5.97 -14.92 9.13
CA GLY A 587 -5.25 -14.52 10.34
C GLY A 587 -6.10 -14.50 11.59
N MET A 588 -6.96 -15.51 11.76
CA MET A 588 -7.99 -15.56 12.81
C MET A 588 -7.40 -15.86 14.20
N ILE A 589 -7.79 -15.03 15.18
CA ILE A 589 -7.62 -15.27 16.62
C ILE A 589 -9.03 -15.15 17.24
N GLY A 590 -9.72 -16.27 17.43
CA GLY A 590 -11.17 -16.27 17.71
C GLY A 590 -11.94 -15.67 16.53
N GLN A 591 -12.64 -14.56 16.75
CA GLN A 591 -13.33 -13.78 15.70
C GLN A 591 -12.53 -12.57 15.21
N TYR A 592 -11.39 -12.28 15.80
CA TYR A 592 -10.46 -11.28 15.30
C TYR A 592 -9.82 -11.78 14.01
N ALA A 593 -10.03 -11.09 12.90
CA ALA A 593 -9.46 -11.40 11.60
C ALA A 593 -8.36 -10.40 11.25
N HIS A 594 -7.09 -10.75 11.52
CA HIS A 594 -6.00 -9.82 11.25
C HIS A 594 -5.81 -9.52 9.76
N GLY A 595 -6.16 -10.47 8.91
CA GLY A 595 -6.05 -10.34 7.46
C GLY A 595 -7.08 -9.38 6.83
N ASN A 596 -7.89 -8.66 7.64
CA ASN A 596 -8.80 -7.64 7.12
C ASN A 596 -8.89 -6.43 8.05
N GLU A 597 -9.02 -5.25 7.49
CA GLU A 597 -8.82 -3.93 8.09
C GLU A 597 -9.75 -3.59 9.26
N PRO A 598 -11.03 -3.99 9.28
CA PRO A 598 -11.93 -3.70 10.42
C PRO A 598 -11.41 -4.16 11.77
N SER A 599 -10.52 -5.18 11.79
CA SER A 599 -9.94 -5.73 13.01
C SER A 599 -8.68 -4.98 13.48
N HIS A 600 -7.97 -4.25 12.64
CA HIS A 600 -6.59 -3.77 12.88
C HIS A 600 -6.42 -2.96 14.17
N HIS A 601 -7.38 -2.15 14.56
CA HIS A 601 -7.32 -1.32 15.77
C HIS A 601 -7.80 -2.03 17.05
N VAL A 602 -8.53 -3.16 16.91
CA VAL A 602 -9.31 -3.76 18.01
C VAL A 602 -8.43 -4.26 19.15
N ILE A 603 -7.26 -4.82 18.85
CA ILE A 603 -6.31 -5.31 19.87
C ILE A 603 -5.94 -4.20 20.87
N TYR A 604 -5.83 -2.95 20.39
CA TYR A 604 -5.41 -1.81 21.22
C TYR A 604 -6.51 -1.30 22.15
N LEU A 605 -7.77 -1.72 21.95
CA LEU A 605 -8.91 -1.28 22.77
C LEU A 605 -8.84 -1.80 24.22
N TYR A 606 -8.05 -2.81 24.52
CA TYR A 606 -7.81 -3.24 25.90
C TYR A 606 -7.14 -2.14 26.76
N ASN A 607 -6.37 -1.22 26.13
CA ASN A 607 -5.81 -0.06 26.84
C ASN A 607 -6.92 0.83 27.43
N LYS A 608 -8.04 0.98 26.73
CA LYS A 608 -9.18 1.79 27.15
C LYS A 608 -9.85 1.27 28.43
N VAL A 609 -9.75 -0.04 28.69
CA VAL A 609 -10.35 -0.69 29.84
C VAL A 609 -9.33 -1.11 30.90
N GLY A 610 -8.09 -0.59 30.81
CA GLY A 610 -7.05 -0.80 31.85
C GLY A 610 -6.45 -2.21 31.84
N GLN A 611 -6.44 -2.89 30.69
CA GLN A 611 -5.86 -4.23 30.54
C GLN A 611 -4.76 -4.28 29.46
N PRO A 612 -3.72 -3.41 29.54
CA PRO A 612 -2.71 -3.27 28.48
C PRO A 612 -1.92 -4.57 28.22
N TRP A 613 -1.83 -5.46 29.21
CA TRP A 613 -1.15 -6.73 29.00
C TRP A 613 -1.83 -7.64 27.97
N LYS A 614 -3.14 -7.48 27.75
CA LYS A 614 -3.85 -8.20 26.67
C LYS A 614 -3.53 -7.61 25.31
N THR A 615 -3.46 -6.27 25.19
CA THR A 615 -2.90 -5.62 23.99
C THR A 615 -1.53 -6.18 23.67
N GLN A 616 -0.61 -6.17 24.65
CA GLN A 616 0.77 -6.65 24.46
C GLN A 616 0.82 -8.11 24.04
N LYS A 617 0.02 -8.97 24.68
CA LYS A 617 -0.07 -10.39 24.32
C LYS A 617 -0.49 -10.59 22.87
N TYR A 618 -1.61 -10.00 22.47
CA TYR A 618 -2.13 -10.22 21.12
C TYR A 618 -1.33 -9.50 20.04
N VAL A 619 -0.78 -8.31 20.31
CA VAL A 619 0.15 -7.65 19.38
C VAL A 619 1.39 -8.52 19.15
N ALA A 620 2.00 -9.07 20.22
CA ALA A 620 3.14 -9.97 20.08
C ALA A 620 2.76 -11.25 19.31
N GLU A 621 1.57 -11.83 19.59
CA GLU A 621 1.06 -13.02 18.90
C GLU A 621 0.93 -12.77 17.38
N VAL A 622 0.35 -11.63 16.97
CA VAL A 622 0.22 -11.25 15.57
C VAL A 622 1.59 -11.02 14.94
N LEU A 623 2.44 -10.17 15.53
CA LEU A 623 3.76 -9.84 14.97
C LEU A 623 4.67 -11.05 14.78
N HIS A 624 4.56 -12.05 15.66
CA HIS A 624 5.42 -13.22 15.62
C HIS A 624 4.86 -14.41 14.82
N ASN A 625 3.54 -14.53 14.72
CA ASN A 625 2.92 -15.71 14.13
C ASN A 625 2.22 -15.46 12.80
N LEU A 626 1.73 -14.22 12.55
CA LEU A 626 0.97 -13.89 11.33
C LEU A 626 1.80 -13.11 10.29
N TYR A 627 3.05 -12.78 10.63
CA TYR A 627 4.05 -12.23 9.70
C TYR A 627 5.30 -13.09 9.72
N GLN A 628 5.70 -13.62 8.57
CA GLN A 628 6.82 -14.54 8.42
C GLN A 628 7.76 -14.10 7.31
N ASN A 629 9.05 -14.46 7.40
CA ASN A 629 9.99 -14.32 6.29
C ASN A 629 9.83 -15.52 5.32
N ALA A 630 8.69 -15.56 4.64
CA ALA A 630 8.32 -16.62 3.71
C ALA A 630 7.34 -16.09 2.66
N PRO A 631 7.17 -16.74 1.50
CA PRO A 631 6.22 -16.29 0.47
C PRO A 631 4.78 -16.17 0.97
N ASP A 632 4.32 -17.03 1.87
CA ASP A 632 3.03 -16.99 2.56
C ASP A 632 3.03 -16.11 3.83
N GLY A 633 4.04 -15.23 3.95
CA GLY A 633 4.35 -14.50 5.17
C GLY A 633 3.46 -13.29 5.48
N ILE A 634 2.36 -13.08 4.75
CA ILE A 634 1.32 -12.09 5.06
C ILE A 634 -0.02 -12.84 5.08
N CYS A 635 -0.75 -12.77 6.19
CA CYS A 635 -1.92 -13.61 6.41
C CYS A 635 -3.22 -13.15 5.73
N GLY A 636 -3.23 -12.04 5.02
CA GLY A 636 -4.35 -11.46 4.27
C GLY A 636 -3.84 -10.69 3.08
N ASN A 637 -4.73 -10.02 2.34
CA ASN A 637 -4.32 -9.08 1.32
C ASN A 637 -3.42 -8.00 1.93
N GLU A 638 -2.33 -7.67 1.25
CA GLU A 638 -1.38 -6.65 1.76
C GLU A 638 -2.00 -5.23 1.74
N ASP A 639 -2.97 -5.03 0.82
CA ASP A 639 -3.81 -3.84 0.65
C ASP A 639 -3.05 -2.53 0.57
N CYS A 640 -2.25 -2.43 -0.50
CA CYS A 640 -1.55 -1.20 -0.88
C CYS A 640 -0.72 -0.59 0.26
N GLY A 641 -0.11 -1.43 1.09
CA GLY A 641 0.75 -1.02 2.18
C GLY A 641 0.11 -1.01 3.57
N GLN A 642 -1.21 -1.28 3.71
CA GLN A 642 -1.87 -1.17 5.01
C GLN A 642 -1.44 -2.25 5.99
N MET A 643 -1.41 -3.53 5.58
CA MET A 643 -0.92 -4.62 6.44
C MET A 643 0.52 -4.41 6.87
N SER A 644 1.33 -3.92 5.95
CA SER A 644 2.75 -3.61 6.20
C SER A 644 2.92 -2.40 7.12
N ALA A 645 2.16 -1.33 6.95
CA ALA A 645 2.20 -0.17 7.84
C ALA A 645 1.71 -0.51 9.25
N TRP A 646 0.73 -1.42 9.40
CA TRP A 646 0.33 -1.97 10.70
C TRP A 646 1.52 -2.66 11.38
N PHE A 647 2.24 -3.53 10.63
CA PHE A 647 3.43 -4.20 11.14
C PHE A 647 4.51 -3.20 11.57
N VAL A 648 4.79 -2.19 10.73
CA VAL A 648 5.81 -1.16 11.02
C VAL A 648 5.48 -0.44 12.33
N PHE A 649 4.27 0.10 12.49
CA PHE A 649 3.89 0.79 13.72
C PHE A 649 3.88 -0.14 14.93
N SER A 650 3.22 -1.28 14.82
CA SER A 650 3.05 -2.21 15.95
C SER A 650 4.36 -2.79 16.42
N SER A 651 5.30 -3.09 15.51
CA SER A 651 6.64 -3.59 15.85
C SER A 651 7.52 -2.54 16.55
N MET A 652 7.27 -1.24 16.29
CA MET A 652 7.89 -0.13 17.03
C MET A 652 7.27 0.06 18.44
N GLY A 653 6.11 -0.55 18.72
CA GLY A 653 5.46 -0.55 20.03
C GLY A 653 4.27 0.38 20.18
N PHE A 654 3.68 0.91 19.10
CA PHE A 654 2.50 1.79 19.15
C PHE A 654 1.70 1.75 17.85
N TYR A 655 0.42 2.19 17.89
CA TYR A 655 -0.48 2.16 16.71
C TYR A 655 -1.52 3.30 16.77
N PRO A 656 -1.87 3.95 15.63
CA PRO A 656 -2.90 4.97 15.55
C PRO A 656 -4.31 4.35 15.51
N VAL A 657 -4.97 4.18 16.65
CA VAL A 657 -6.36 3.67 16.73
C VAL A 657 -7.35 4.63 16.07
N ASP A 658 -7.18 5.91 16.31
CA ASP A 658 -7.87 7.02 15.64
C ASP A 658 -6.81 7.94 15.05
N PRO A 659 -6.51 7.84 13.74
CA PRO A 659 -5.43 8.59 13.09
C PRO A 659 -5.48 10.09 13.34
N ILE A 660 -6.69 10.70 13.24
CA ILE A 660 -6.82 12.15 13.39
C ILE A 660 -6.67 12.66 14.83
N SER A 661 -6.68 11.77 15.81
CA SER A 661 -6.49 12.17 17.21
C SER A 661 -5.05 12.63 17.50
N GLY A 662 -4.10 12.31 16.63
CA GLY A 662 -2.67 12.51 16.85
C GLY A 662 -2.12 11.67 18.02
N LYS A 663 -2.84 10.63 18.47
CA LYS A 663 -2.46 9.71 19.53
C LYS A 663 -2.16 8.33 18.95
N TYR A 664 -1.11 7.72 19.48
CA TYR A 664 -0.67 6.37 19.11
C TYR A 664 -0.69 5.51 20.36
N GLU A 665 -1.63 4.57 20.44
CA GLU A 665 -1.79 3.67 21.58
C GLU A 665 -0.58 2.75 21.72
N ILE A 666 -0.06 2.63 22.95
CA ILE A 666 1.10 1.82 23.26
C ILE A 666 0.70 0.34 23.27
N GLY A 667 1.44 -0.46 22.51
CA GLY A 667 1.39 -1.91 22.48
C GLY A 667 2.62 -2.54 23.11
N THR A 668 3.33 -3.36 22.35
CA THR A 668 4.62 -3.92 22.75
C THR A 668 5.61 -3.85 21.59
N PRO A 669 6.81 -3.28 21.78
CA PRO A 669 7.85 -3.32 20.75
C PRO A 669 8.41 -4.73 20.61
N ILE A 670 9.01 -5.02 19.44
CA ILE A 670 9.81 -6.25 19.22
C ILE A 670 11.30 -5.96 19.01
N PHE A 671 11.66 -4.70 18.86
CA PHE A 671 13.06 -4.27 18.66
C PHE A 671 13.64 -3.63 19.92
N PRO A 672 14.90 -3.93 20.28
CA PRO A 672 15.57 -3.31 21.41
C PRO A 672 15.85 -1.81 21.20
N GLU A 673 15.96 -1.37 19.95
CA GLU A 673 16.17 0.04 19.61
C GLU A 673 15.53 0.34 18.24
N VAL A 674 14.77 1.43 18.16
CA VAL A 674 14.22 2.01 16.93
C VAL A 674 14.59 3.49 16.88
N LYS A 675 14.95 4.00 15.72
CA LYS A 675 15.16 5.42 15.44
C LYS A 675 14.38 5.84 14.20
N MET A 676 13.54 6.85 14.36
CA MET A 676 12.83 7.50 13.24
C MET A 676 13.50 8.84 12.95
N HIS A 677 14.08 8.96 11.77
CA HIS A 677 14.70 10.20 11.28
C HIS A 677 13.64 11.08 10.61
N LEU A 678 13.28 12.16 11.28
CA LEU A 678 12.17 13.01 10.90
C LEU A 678 12.59 14.10 9.91
N ALA A 679 11.67 14.55 9.06
CA ALA A 679 11.93 15.59 8.08
C ALA A 679 12.39 16.95 8.68
N ASN A 680 12.08 17.20 9.96
CA ASN A 680 12.55 18.39 10.69
C ASN A 680 13.98 18.25 11.24
N GLY A 681 14.71 17.17 10.90
CA GLY A 681 16.09 16.89 11.31
C GLY A 681 16.24 16.31 12.72
N LYS A 682 15.14 16.08 13.45
CA LYS A 682 15.16 15.39 14.74
C LYS A 682 15.06 13.89 14.58
N THR A 683 15.40 13.16 15.64
CA THR A 683 15.26 11.69 15.71
C THR A 683 14.40 11.33 16.90
N PHE A 684 13.27 10.68 16.64
CA PHE A 684 12.49 10.01 17.68
C PHE A 684 13.05 8.62 17.92
N ALA A 685 13.18 8.21 19.17
CA ALA A 685 13.74 6.91 19.52
C ALA A 685 12.80 6.08 20.40
N VAL A 686 12.79 4.76 20.19
CA VAL A 686 12.17 3.77 21.07
C VAL A 686 13.27 2.85 21.59
N LEU A 687 13.33 2.69 22.90
CA LEU A 687 14.32 1.84 23.58
C LEU A 687 13.61 0.77 24.42
N ALA A 688 13.88 -0.49 24.13
CA ALA A 688 13.36 -1.65 24.84
C ALA A 688 14.46 -2.73 24.99
N PRO A 689 15.58 -2.46 25.69
CA PRO A 689 16.78 -3.30 25.63
C PRO A 689 16.57 -4.73 26.14
N ALA A 690 15.54 -4.98 26.95
CA ALA A 690 15.22 -6.30 27.48
C ALA A 690 14.10 -7.03 26.71
N VAL A 691 13.63 -6.49 25.58
CA VAL A 691 12.60 -7.14 24.76
C VAL A 691 13.11 -8.48 24.19
N SER A 692 12.23 -9.47 24.16
CA SER A 692 12.51 -10.78 23.57
C SER A 692 11.19 -11.50 23.26
N ARG A 693 11.24 -12.69 22.63
CA ARG A 693 10.06 -13.54 22.44
C ARG A 693 9.33 -13.91 23.76
N GLU A 694 10.00 -13.85 24.89
CA GLU A 694 9.43 -14.13 26.21
C GLU A 694 9.07 -12.82 26.95
N ASN A 695 9.90 -11.78 26.84
CA ASN A 695 9.73 -10.49 27.53
C ASN A 695 8.88 -9.55 26.67
N ILE A 696 7.60 -9.87 26.55
CA ILE A 696 6.63 -9.12 25.72
C ILE A 696 5.81 -8.11 26.55
N TYR A 697 5.88 -8.16 27.88
CA TYR A 697 5.03 -7.34 28.74
C TYR A 697 5.76 -6.10 29.23
N VAL A 698 5.14 -4.94 29.01
CA VAL A 698 5.62 -3.65 29.51
C VAL A 698 5.42 -3.58 31.02
N GLN A 699 6.51 -3.34 31.76
CA GLN A 699 6.52 -3.17 33.23
C GLN A 699 6.42 -1.70 33.61
N SER A 700 7.10 -0.82 32.90
CA SER A 700 7.05 0.62 33.07
C SER A 700 7.38 1.34 31.75
N VAL A 701 6.92 2.58 31.63
CA VAL A 701 7.19 3.45 30.48
C VAL A 701 7.83 4.74 30.97
N LYS A 702 8.85 5.22 30.27
CA LYS A 702 9.44 6.54 30.47
C LYS A 702 9.44 7.33 29.17
N LEU A 703 9.36 8.63 29.27
CA LEU A 703 9.57 9.56 28.18
C LEU A 703 10.70 10.52 28.56
N ASN A 704 11.78 10.53 27.79
CA ASN A 704 12.99 11.30 28.09
C ASN A 704 13.53 11.03 29.51
N GLY A 705 13.60 9.76 29.94
CA GLY A 705 14.08 9.30 31.24
C GLY A 705 13.12 9.55 32.41
N ARG A 706 11.95 10.15 32.20
CA ARG A 706 10.94 10.43 33.25
C ARG A 706 9.77 9.46 33.16
N PRO A 707 9.21 9.01 34.30
CA PRO A 707 8.00 8.16 34.27
C PRO A 707 6.90 8.78 33.43
N TYR A 708 6.26 7.95 32.60
CA TYR A 708 5.21 8.36 31.67
C TYR A 708 3.90 7.67 32.05
N ASP A 709 2.83 8.45 32.22
CA ASP A 709 1.56 8.02 32.80
C ASP A 709 0.39 7.98 31.78
N LYS A 710 0.70 7.87 30.48
CA LYS A 710 -0.31 7.74 29.41
C LYS A 710 -0.23 6.37 28.76
N SER A 711 -1.38 5.89 28.25
CA SER A 711 -1.46 4.67 27.41
C SER A 711 -1.04 4.89 25.97
N TYR A 712 -0.76 6.14 25.57
CA TYR A 712 -0.45 6.55 24.21
C TYR A 712 0.69 7.58 24.21
N ILE A 713 1.38 7.68 23.07
CA ILE A 713 2.24 8.82 22.72
C ILE A 713 1.54 9.73 21.72
N THR A 714 1.99 10.98 21.59
CA THR A 714 1.38 11.95 20.67
C THR A 714 2.28 12.25 19.48
N HIS A 715 1.66 12.67 18.37
CA HIS A 715 2.37 13.18 17.21
C HIS A 715 3.38 14.27 17.58
N GLU A 716 3.03 15.19 18.48
CA GLU A 716 3.93 16.24 18.94
C GLU A 716 5.19 15.68 19.61
N GLN A 717 5.04 14.66 20.48
CA GLN A 717 6.17 14.00 21.13
C GLN A 717 7.09 13.32 20.13
N ILE A 718 6.52 12.64 19.13
CA ILE A 718 7.31 12.05 18.04
C ILE A 718 8.07 13.15 17.30
N MET A 719 7.38 14.22 16.87
CA MET A 719 7.99 15.32 16.10
C MET A 719 8.98 16.16 16.91
N ASN A 720 8.90 16.12 18.25
CA ASN A 720 9.92 16.73 19.12
C ASN A 720 11.22 15.95 19.17
N GLY A 721 11.24 14.70 18.71
CA GLY A 721 12.39 13.81 18.79
C GLY A 721 12.58 13.28 20.21
N ASP A 722 11.46 13.03 20.93
CA ASP A 722 11.50 12.45 22.27
C ASP A 722 12.02 11.00 22.24
N THR A 723 12.42 10.49 23.39
CA THR A 723 12.81 9.09 23.56
C THR A 723 11.79 8.37 24.42
N LEU A 724 11.16 7.33 23.85
CA LEU A 724 10.23 6.44 24.54
C LEU A 724 10.99 5.21 25.02
N GLU A 725 10.96 4.94 26.33
CA GLU A 725 11.71 3.85 26.94
C GLU A 725 10.78 2.85 27.62
N PHE A 726 10.96 1.56 27.32
CA PHE A 726 10.20 0.46 27.88
C PHE A 726 11.07 -0.40 28.80
N GLU A 727 10.57 -0.68 29.97
CA GLU A 727 11.05 -1.78 30.80
C GLU A 727 10.20 -3.02 30.49
N MET A 728 10.82 -4.09 30.03
CA MET A 728 10.14 -5.28 29.53
C MET A 728 10.29 -6.45 30.50
N GLY A 729 9.28 -7.33 30.57
CA GLY A 729 9.28 -8.54 31.38
C GLY A 729 8.44 -9.67 30.78
N ASN A 730 8.55 -10.87 31.36
CA ASN A 730 7.90 -12.09 30.88
C ASN A 730 6.53 -12.38 31.54
N ARG A 731 6.01 -11.44 32.32
CA ARG A 731 4.70 -11.52 32.99
C ARG A 731 3.98 -10.18 32.87
N PRO A 732 2.63 -10.18 32.87
CA PRO A 732 1.85 -8.95 32.92
C PRO A 732 2.37 -7.98 33.99
N GLY A 733 2.70 -6.75 33.58
CA GLY A 733 3.12 -5.67 34.46
C GLY A 733 1.93 -4.91 35.07
N PRO A 734 2.21 -3.97 35.99
CA PRO A 734 1.17 -3.07 36.49
C PRO A 734 0.65 -2.16 35.38
N VAL A 735 -0.56 -1.65 35.54
CA VAL A 735 -1.07 -0.56 34.70
C VAL A 735 -0.29 0.70 35.07
N TRP A 736 0.50 1.23 34.14
CA TRP A 736 1.40 2.37 34.38
C TRP A 736 0.74 3.74 34.15
N TYR A 737 -0.47 3.79 33.59
CA TYR A 737 -1.15 5.02 33.18
C TYR A 737 -2.44 5.29 33.99
N ASN A 738 -2.84 6.57 34.00
CA ASN A 738 -3.99 7.08 34.76
C ASN A 738 -5.09 7.70 33.87
N ASN A 739 -5.03 7.56 32.55
CA ASN A 739 -5.99 8.14 31.60
C ASN A 739 -7.18 7.22 31.28
N MET A 740 -7.60 6.41 32.25
CA MET A 740 -8.75 5.51 32.12
C MET A 740 -10.09 6.22 32.23
#